data_f7163e2b06396f720fe27e423366d87c
#
_entry.id   f7163e2b06396f720fe27e423366d87c
#
_cell.length_a   1.000
_cell.length_b   1.000
_cell.length_c   1.000
_cell.angle_alpha   90.00
_cell.angle_beta   90.00
_cell.angle_gamma   90.00
#
_symmetry.space_group_name_H-M   'P 1'
#
loop_
_entity.id
_entity.type
_entity.pdbx_description
1 polymer ?
#
loop_
_entity_poly.entity_id
_entity_poly.type
_entity_poly.pdbx_seq_one_letter_code
_entity_poly.pdbx_strand_id
1 'polypeptide(L)'
;MFLSLILPKAITSGIAEEISFNRDVRPILSANCFSCHGPDKKARKAKLRLDTREGALFDLGGYRALEPSKADDSELILRIETDDPDDLMPPPDSGHELTAEDRRVLREWVNAGGEYDTHWSFKRPVKAPLPSLVQKDWPWHPLDNFVLKRLEMNGMSPSQDADGYRWIRRVSLDLTGLPPTPEEADAFLGDKSGKTYEKVVDRLLASSAYGEHWARMWLDLARFADTKGYEKDRHRDVWRYRDWVIDAFNRDMPFDQFTIEQLAGDLLSEPSADQMLATAFHRNTMENDEGGTDDEEFRVAAVKDRVDTTVQVWMGLTMGCAKCHSHKYDPISIEDYYSFYAIFNQTEDADRVTPVMPFPTADQSTGMKELEDEIASLKERIKSKPDGFPEALAKWKKQLEKKPLWTPLRLLKMESKRKVTLSQAKNGTLSVDKVNPDKDTWTLTLGVPEGKPLRAIRIDALPKKKGGKWQDKNVALRELTVEWVEVGKPPVSLSLKNPRADFSQRGWEVAKAIDGKPNAGWAFSPKASQPHAAVFDFVKPVSGGQLKVTLEQEYGQGLLFEKFRLSASTYPTKWLTPELNPMRGIDRLFEKVEYPETRELHTQLNTVKQGLSKLKNGVSKTPVMRELPANRHRANRIHNRGNFLDQGD
;
A
#
# COMPACT_ATOMS: atom_id res chain seq x y z
N MET A 1 15.54 38.57 -26.07
CA MET A 1 16.65 39.39 -26.54
C MET A 1 17.79 39.19 -25.53
N PHE A 2 18.58 38.14 -25.72
CA PHE A 2 19.71 37.80 -24.84
C PHE A 2 20.95 38.57 -25.33
N LEU A 3 21.45 39.44 -24.48
CA LEU A 3 22.69 40.18 -24.71
C LEU A 3 23.86 39.28 -24.29
N SER A 4 24.56 38.69 -25.26
CA SER A 4 25.85 38.02 -25.01
C SER A 4 26.90 39.06 -24.68
N LEU A 5 27.31 39.15 -23.43
CA LEU A 5 28.49 39.86 -23.00
C LEU A 5 29.74 39.04 -23.39
N ILE A 6 30.39 39.43 -24.48
CA ILE A 6 31.74 38.96 -24.82
C ILE A 6 32.72 39.68 -23.89
N LEU A 7 33.19 38.96 -22.85
CA LEU A 7 34.32 39.41 -22.04
C LEU A 7 35.64 39.15 -22.82
N PRO A 8 36.57 40.11 -22.89
CA PRO A 8 37.85 39.89 -23.54
C PRO A 8 38.67 38.86 -22.74
N LYS A 9 39.17 37.84 -23.42
CA LYS A 9 40.19 36.93 -22.86
C LYS A 9 41.41 37.77 -22.46
N ALA A 10 41.67 37.86 -21.16
CA ALA A 10 42.95 38.33 -20.65
C ALA A 10 44.03 37.33 -21.07
N ILE A 11 44.99 37.77 -21.86
CA ILE A 11 46.20 37.04 -22.21
C ILE A 11 47.06 36.99 -20.95
N THR A 12 46.93 35.91 -20.17
CA THR A 12 47.91 35.58 -19.11
C THR A 12 49.03 34.78 -19.74
N SER A 13 50.21 35.35 -19.77
CA SER A 13 51.48 34.71 -20.17
C SER A 13 51.70 33.42 -19.40
N GLY A 14 51.67 32.29 -20.13
CA GLY A 14 51.55 30.93 -19.68
C GLY A 14 52.72 30.39 -18.85
N ILE A 15 52.27 29.71 -17.85
CA ILE A 15 52.75 28.36 -17.60
C ILE A 15 51.83 27.48 -18.46
N ALA A 16 52.31 26.73 -19.43
CA ALA A 16 51.57 25.77 -20.19
C ALA A 16 50.96 24.81 -19.14
N GLU A 17 49.60 24.83 -19.01
CA GLU A 17 48.90 24.00 -18.06
C GLU A 17 49.14 22.54 -18.48
N GLU A 18 49.72 21.72 -17.60
CA GLU A 18 50.00 20.32 -17.88
C GLU A 18 48.71 19.60 -18.32
N ILE A 19 48.80 18.83 -19.43
CA ILE A 19 47.63 18.11 -19.97
C ILE A 19 47.15 17.10 -18.95
N SER A 20 45.90 17.24 -18.53
CA SER A 20 45.23 16.33 -17.64
C SER A 20 44.40 15.31 -18.41
N PHE A 21 44.61 14.02 -18.14
CA PHE A 21 43.85 12.96 -18.81
C PHE A 21 42.31 13.16 -18.64
N ASN A 22 41.82 13.43 -17.45
CA ASN A 22 40.39 13.58 -17.20
C ASN A 22 39.76 14.87 -17.74
N ARG A 23 40.53 15.98 -17.80
CA ARG A 23 40.04 17.27 -18.24
C ARG A 23 40.12 17.40 -19.76
N ASP A 24 41.24 16.96 -20.37
CA ASP A 24 41.58 17.29 -21.75
C ASP A 24 41.47 16.08 -22.69
N VAL A 25 41.91 14.90 -22.29
CA VAL A 25 42.07 13.71 -23.15
C VAL A 25 40.81 12.82 -23.12
N ARG A 26 40.32 12.48 -21.93
CA ARG A 26 39.17 11.58 -21.78
C ARG A 26 37.92 12.07 -22.52
N PRO A 27 37.55 13.37 -22.52
CA PRO A 27 36.41 13.86 -23.32
C PRO A 27 36.56 13.59 -24.80
N ILE A 28 37.77 13.76 -25.36
CA ILE A 28 38.06 13.50 -26.77
C ILE A 28 37.89 12.01 -27.07
N LEU A 29 38.53 11.13 -26.29
CA LEU A 29 38.46 9.68 -26.47
C LEU A 29 37.03 9.17 -26.31
N SER A 30 36.29 9.65 -25.30
CA SER A 30 34.93 9.19 -25.04
C SER A 30 33.94 9.62 -26.13
N ALA A 31 34.08 10.81 -26.66
CA ALA A 31 33.21 11.31 -27.74
C ALA A 31 33.49 10.61 -29.07
N ASN A 32 34.75 10.32 -29.40
CA ASN A 32 35.15 9.93 -30.74
C ASN A 32 35.63 8.48 -30.88
N CYS A 33 36.07 7.80 -29.76
CA CYS A 33 36.73 6.50 -29.84
C CYS A 33 36.02 5.39 -29.08
N PHE A 34 35.44 5.68 -27.88
CA PHE A 34 34.91 4.64 -26.99
C PHE A 34 33.69 3.89 -27.52
N SER A 35 32.95 4.44 -28.51
CA SER A 35 31.86 3.72 -29.16
C SER A 35 32.32 2.44 -29.87
N CYS A 36 33.57 2.44 -30.39
CA CYS A 36 34.18 1.31 -31.09
C CYS A 36 35.36 0.70 -30.34
N HIS A 37 36.03 1.45 -29.46
CA HIS A 37 37.24 1.04 -28.74
C HIS A 37 37.09 1.23 -27.22
N GLY A 38 35.90 0.99 -26.68
CA GLY A 38 35.56 1.20 -25.30
C GLY A 38 35.20 -0.10 -24.55
N PRO A 39 34.44 0.01 -23.43
CA PRO A 39 34.13 -1.11 -22.53
C PRO A 39 33.18 -2.13 -23.17
N ASP A 40 32.30 -1.74 -24.10
CA ASP A 40 31.30 -2.64 -24.67
C ASP A 40 31.95 -3.71 -25.56
N LYS A 41 31.98 -4.94 -25.10
CA LYS A 41 32.55 -6.10 -25.80
C LYS A 41 31.88 -6.40 -27.14
N LYS A 42 30.58 -6.09 -27.27
CA LYS A 42 29.80 -6.39 -28.48
C LYS A 42 30.05 -5.36 -29.60
N ALA A 43 30.25 -4.10 -29.21
CA ALA A 43 30.52 -3.00 -30.14
C ALA A 43 32.03 -2.89 -30.51
N ARG A 44 32.92 -3.49 -29.69
CA ARG A 44 34.37 -3.33 -29.80
C ARG A 44 34.93 -3.83 -31.10
N LYS A 45 35.71 -2.96 -31.76
CA LYS A 45 36.44 -3.25 -33.00
C LYS A 45 37.91 -3.55 -32.70
N ALA A 46 38.53 -4.35 -33.54
CA ALA A 46 39.97 -4.71 -33.50
C ALA A 46 40.49 -5.20 -32.13
N LYS A 47 39.63 -5.65 -31.21
CA LYS A 47 39.96 -5.99 -29.83
C LYS A 47 40.61 -4.86 -29.01
N LEU A 48 40.66 -3.65 -29.53
CA LEU A 48 41.31 -2.49 -28.93
C LEU A 48 40.41 -1.87 -27.84
N ARG A 49 41.04 -1.50 -26.72
CA ARG A 49 40.44 -0.68 -25.66
C ARG A 49 41.27 0.59 -25.44
N LEU A 50 40.62 1.73 -25.62
CA LEU A 50 41.21 3.05 -25.35
C LEU A 50 40.66 3.66 -24.06
N ASP A 51 39.74 2.99 -23.40
CA ASP A 51 39.17 3.41 -22.11
C ASP A 51 40.01 2.97 -20.90
N THR A 52 41.00 2.08 -21.09
CA THR A 52 41.93 1.64 -20.07
C THR A 52 43.37 1.70 -20.57
N ARG A 53 44.31 1.98 -19.64
CA ARG A 53 45.72 2.03 -19.98
C ARG A 53 46.25 0.68 -20.49
N GLU A 54 45.87 -0.42 -19.81
CA GLU A 54 46.25 -1.78 -20.22
C GLU A 54 45.76 -2.11 -21.64
N GLY A 55 44.53 -1.67 -21.97
CA GLY A 55 44.00 -1.88 -23.31
C GLY A 55 44.68 -1.08 -24.41
N ALA A 56 45.09 0.15 -24.13
CA ALA A 56 45.83 0.99 -25.06
C ALA A 56 47.29 0.51 -25.27
N LEU A 57 47.88 -0.10 -24.24
CA LEU A 57 49.24 -0.69 -24.30
C LEU A 57 49.22 -2.14 -24.80
N PHE A 58 48.07 -2.74 -25.07
CA PHE A 58 47.98 -4.11 -25.53
C PHE A 58 48.64 -4.28 -26.91
N ASP A 59 49.43 -5.36 -27.04
CA ASP A 59 50.08 -5.70 -28.33
C ASP A 59 49.03 -6.24 -29.31
N LEU A 60 48.82 -5.51 -30.39
CA LEU A 60 47.88 -5.82 -31.46
C LEU A 60 48.45 -6.66 -32.58
N GLY A 61 49.63 -7.19 -32.43
CA GLY A 61 50.36 -8.00 -33.43
C GLY A 61 51.62 -7.32 -33.94
N GLY A 62 52.39 -6.79 -33.01
CA GLY A 62 53.66 -6.10 -33.28
C GLY A 62 53.59 -4.59 -33.21
N TYR A 63 52.41 -4.02 -32.88
CA TYR A 63 52.21 -2.58 -32.68
C TYR A 63 51.21 -2.33 -31.53
N ARG A 64 51.23 -1.12 -30.98
CA ARG A 64 50.33 -0.70 -29.90
C ARG A 64 49.62 0.59 -30.27
N ALA A 65 48.43 0.75 -29.73
CA ALA A 65 47.71 2.02 -29.88
C ALA A 65 48.44 3.16 -29.16
N LEU A 66 49.09 2.89 -28.05
CA LEU A 66 49.85 3.85 -27.24
C LEU A 66 51.27 3.33 -26.98
N GLU A 67 52.27 4.06 -27.44
CA GLU A 67 53.66 3.91 -27.03
C GLU A 67 54.04 5.10 -26.13
N PRO A 68 54.28 4.90 -24.83
CA PRO A 68 54.53 6.00 -23.88
C PRO A 68 55.72 6.87 -24.30
N SER A 69 55.50 8.19 -24.29
CA SER A 69 56.47 9.23 -24.70
C SER A 69 56.94 9.15 -26.15
N LYS A 70 56.20 8.44 -26.99
CA LYS A 70 56.56 8.25 -28.41
C LYS A 70 55.32 8.39 -29.32
N ALA A 71 54.93 9.63 -29.56
CA ALA A 71 53.72 9.88 -30.35
C ALA A 71 53.86 9.33 -31.79
N ASP A 72 55.03 9.46 -32.40
CA ASP A 72 55.26 9.01 -33.77
C ASP A 72 55.33 7.48 -33.93
N ASP A 73 55.49 6.72 -32.83
CA ASP A 73 55.46 5.27 -32.81
C ASP A 73 54.09 4.72 -32.33
N SER A 74 53.16 5.62 -31.97
CA SER A 74 51.85 5.27 -31.43
C SER A 74 50.79 5.16 -32.57
N GLU A 75 50.21 3.98 -32.73
CA GLU A 75 49.20 3.74 -33.79
C GLU A 75 47.98 4.67 -33.64
N LEU A 76 47.61 5.07 -32.44
CA LEU A 76 46.58 6.07 -32.19
C LEU A 76 46.88 7.38 -32.92
N ILE A 77 48.11 7.88 -32.81
CA ILE A 77 48.51 9.15 -33.44
C ILE A 77 48.66 8.99 -34.94
N LEU A 78 49.27 7.91 -35.39
CA LEU A 78 49.41 7.64 -36.84
C LEU A 78 48.05 7.61 -37.52
N ARG A 79 47.04 6.97 -36.90
CA ARG A 79 45.68 6.86 -37.49
C ARG A 79 44.84 8.12 -37.41
N ILE A 80 45.07 9.00 -36.43
CA ILE A 80 44.30 10.27 -36.37
C ILE A 80 44.92 11.38 -37.24
N GLU A 81 46.16 11.20 -37.72
CA GLU A 81 46.89 12.20 -38.50
C GLU A 81 47.15 11.79 -39.96
N THR A 82 46.78 10.55 -40.34
CA THR A 82 46.92 10.09 -41.73
C THR A 82 45.96 10.82 -42.67
N ASP A 83 46.38 11.05 -43.92
CA ASP A 83 45.52 11.54 -45.00
C ASP A 83 44.84 10.39 -45.77
N ASP A 84 45.18 9.13 -45.49
CA ASP A 84 44.56 7.97 -46.12
C ASP A 84 43.19 7.68 -45.47
N PRO A 85 42.08 7.82 -46.20
CA PRO A 85 40.74 7.65 -45.67
C PRO A 85 40.46 6.21 -45.20
N ASP A 86 41.18 5.21 -45.71
CA ASP A 86 41.00 3.80 -45.31
C ASP A 86 41.64 3.48 -43.95
N ASP A 87 42.66 4.26 -43.58
CA ASP A 87 43.37 4.15 -42.31
C ASP A 87 42.97 5.22 -41.28
N LEU A 88 42.28 6.26 -41.69
CA LEU A 88 41.92 7.39 -40.85
C LEU A 88 40.95 6.98 -39.71
N MET A 89 41.25 7.42 -38.48
CA MET A 89 40.39 7.27 -37.31
C MET A 89 40.02 8.64 -36.69
N PRO A 90 38.75 8.88 -36.34
CA PRO A 90 37.59 8.02 -36.64
C PRO A 90 37.34 7.88 -38.14
N PRO A 91 36.73 6.77 -38.63
CA PRO A 91 36.40 6.62 -40.07
C PRO A 91 35.51 7.76 -40.57
N PRO A 92 35.71 8.23 -41.81
CA PRO A 92 34.95 9.37 -42.35
C PRO A 92 33.43 9.20 -42.33
N ASP A 93 32.92 7.98 -42.40
CA ASP A 93 31.51 7.63 -42.38
C ASP A 93 30.94 7.42 -40.97
N SER A 94 31.75 7.52 -39.92
CA SER A 94 31.36 7.30 -38.55
C SER A 94 30.52 8.42 -37.92
N GLY A 95 30.49 9.60 -38.53
CA GLY A 95 29.87 10.81 -37.97
C GLY A 95 30.65 11.45 -36.83
N HIS A 96 31.89 11.03 -36.59
CA HIS A 96 32.82 11.59 -35.61
C HIS A 96 33.97 12.28 -36.33
N GLU A 97 34.38 13.45 -35.83
CA GLU A 97 35.48 14.23 -36.42
C GLU A 97 36.34 14.86 -35.32
N LEU A 98 37.67 14.74 -35.46
CA LEU A 98 38.62 15.36 -34.55
C LEU A 98 39.04 16.72 -35.06
N THR A 99 38.98 17.73 -34.21
CA THR A 99 39.55 19.05 -34.52
C THR A 99 41.08 19.01 -34.53
N ALA A 100 41.73 20.03 -35.10
CA ALA A 100 43.18 20.17 -35.03
C ALA A 100 43.68 20.27 -33.57
N GLU A 101 42.86 20.87 -32.69
CA GLU A 101 43.17 20.97 -31.25
C GLU A 101 43.06 19.61 -30.56
N ASP A 102 42.07 18.78 -30.87
CA ASP A 102 41.94 17.43 -30.30
C ASP A 102 43.17 16.58 -30.68
N ARG A 103 43.61 16.63 -31.93
CA ARG A 103 44.80 15.91 -32.37
C ARG A 103 46.06 16.40 -31.63
N ARG A 104 46.22 17.74 -31.49
CA ARG A 104 47.32 18.33 -30.72
C ARG A 104 47.32 17.83 -29.26
N VAL A 105 46.18 17.88 -28.59
CA VAL A 105 46.04 17.41 -27.18
C VAL A 105 46.39 15.93 -27.04
N LEU A 106 45.90 15.08 -27.95
CA LEU A 106 46.20 13.64 -27.90
C LEU A 106 47.70 13.39 -28.14
N ARG A 107 48.33 14.08 -29.09
CA ARG A 107 49.77 13.97 -29.36
C ARG A 107 50.63 14.43 -28.20
N GLU A 108 50.30 15.55 -27.61
CA GLU A 108 51.03 16.07 -26.43
C GLU A 108 50.87 15.16 -25.21
N TRP A 109 49.68 14.60 -24.98
CA TRP A 109 49.42 13.63 -23.96
C TRP A 109 50.28 12.36 -24.10
N VAL A 110 50.35 11.80 -25.32
CA VAL A 110 51.20 10.64 -25.61
C VAL A 110 52.66 10.97 -25.35
N ASN A 111 53.16 12.13 -25.78
CA ASN A 111 54.53 12.59 -25.58
C ASN A 111 54.83 12.82 -24.09
N ALA A 112 53.83 13.21 -23.28
CA ALA A 112 53.97 13.34 -21.84
C ALA A 112 53.92 11.99 -21.08
N GLY A 113 53.85 10.85 -21.80
CA GLY A 113 53.88 9.50 -21.22
C GLY A 113 52.57 8.72 -21.38
N GLY A 114 51.52 9.32 -21.88
CA GLY A 114 50.22 8.65 -22.11
C GLY A 114 49.58 8.12 -20.82
N GLU A 115 49.73 8.86 -19.73
CA GLU A 115 49.24 8.41 -18.44
C GLU A 115 47.71 8.56 -18.33
N TYR A 116 47.06 7.48 -17.90
CA TYR A 116 45.64 7.44 -17.58
C TYR A 116 45.44 7.83 -16.13
N ASP A 117 44.34 8.52 -15.86
CA ASP A 117 43.97 8.84 -14.49
C ASP A 117 42.50 8.44 -14.22
N THR A 118 42.25 7.92 -13.03
CA THR A 118 40.90 7.63 -12.57
C THR A 118 40.14 8.93 -12.42
N HIS A 119 38.90 8.97 -12.93
CA HIS A 119 38.08 10.17 -12.78
C HIS A 119 37.90 10.52 -11.30
N TRP A 120 37.95 11.81 -10.98
CA TRP A 120 37.95 12.31 -9.59
C TRP A 120 36.76 11.80 -8.77
N SER A 121 35.58 11.61 -9.39
CA SER A 121 34.36 11.10 -8.73
C SER A 121 34.50 9.66 -8.24
N PHE A 122 35.46 8.88 -8.75
CA PHE A 122 35.74 7.51 -8.31
C PHE A 122 36.98 7.43 -7.40
N LYS A 123 37.63 8.56 -7.14
CA LYS A 123 38.76 8.61 -6.20
C LYS A 123 38.27 8.82 -4.78
N ARG A 124 38.86 8.11 -3.81
CA ARG A 124 38.58 8.37 -2.39
C ARG A 124 38.95 9.83 -2.08
N PRO A 125 38.02 10.64 -1.50
CA PRO A 125 38.33 11.99 -1.08
C PRO A 125 39.53 12.01 -0.08
N VAL A 126 40.45 12.93 -0.33
CA VAL A 126 41.56 13.20 0.57
C VAL A 126 41.48 14.64 1.05
N LYS A 127 41.83 14.87 2.34
CA LYS A 127 41.83 16.22 2.90
C LYS A 127 42.94 17.03 2.24
N ALA A 128 42.56 18.05 1.47
CA ALA A 128 43.53 18.94 0.84
C ALA A 128 44.25 19.81 1.89
N PRO A 129 45.54 20.11 1.71
CA PRO A 129 46.24 21.06 2.57
C PRO A 129 45.64 22.46 2.38
N LEU A 130 45.66 23.25 3.48
CA LEU A 130 45.20 24.64 3.38
C LEU A 130 46.14 25.45 2.48
N PRO A 131 45.60 26.22 1.54
CA PRO A 131 46.41 27.05 0.65
C PRO A 131 47.08 28.19 1.42
N SER A 132 48.26 28.59 0.97
CA SER A 132 48.95 29.79 1.48
C SER A 132 48.25 31.05 0.99
N LEU A 133 47.96 31.96 1.89
CA LEU A 133 47.22 33.20 1.65
C LEU A 133 48.11 34.43 1.85
N VAL A 134 47.85 35.49 1.13
CA VAL A 134 48.40 36.82 1.35
C VAL A 134 47.70 37.47 2.55
N GLN A 135 46.37 37.48 2.52
CA GLN A 135 45.53 38.05 3.61
C GLN A 135 45.19 36.93 4.59
N LYS A 136 45.87 36.91 5.76
CA LYS A 136 45.77 35.82 6.76
C LYS A 136 44.64 36.02 7.78
N ASP A 137 44.17 37.25 7.96
CA ASP A 137 43.28 37.61 9.08
C ASP A 137 41.78 37.58 8.71
N TRP A 138 41.45 37.31 7.43
CA TRP A 138 40.05 37.27 6.97
C TRP A 138 39.39 35.90 7.22
N PRO A 139 40.08 34.72 7.04
CA PRO A 139 39.44 33.41 7.21
C PRO A 139 39.02 33.15 8.65
N TRP A 140 37.77 32.77 8.85
CA TRP A 140 37.21 32.31 10.13
C TRP A 140 37.15 30.78 10.19
N HIS A 141 36.97 30.15 9.05
CA HIS A 141 36.87 28.70 8.91
C HIS A 141 37.88 28.19 7.87
N PRO A 142 38.37 26.94 7.97
CA PRO A 142 39.29 26.35 6.98
C PRO A 142 38.83 26.47 5.53
N LEU A 143 37.53 26.41 5.26
CA LEU A 143 36.97 26.59 3.90
C LEU A 143 37.21 27.99 3.35
N ASP A 144 37.24 29.01 4.19
CA ASP A 144 37.49 30.40 3.78
C ASP A 144 38.87 30.57 3.12
N ASN A 145 39.86 29.72 3.51
CA ASN A 145 41.19 29.74 2.90
C ASN A 145 41.11 29.42 1.40
N PHE A 146 40.28 28.44 1.02
CA PHE A 146 40.12 28.09 -0.39
C PHE A 146 39.39 29.18 -1.17
N VAL A 147 38.35 29.77 -0.57
CA VAL A 147 37.60 30.87 -1.18
C VAL A 147 38.52 32.08 -1.37
N LEU A 148 39.23 32.49 -0.32
CA LEU A 148 40.12 33.64 -0.37
C LEU A 148 41.27 33.42 -1.35
N LYS A 149 41.86 32.21 -1.38
CA LYS A 149 42.90 31.87 -2.34
C LYS A 149 42.42 32.08 -3.80
N ARG A 150 41.16 31.65 -4.08
CA ARG A 150 40.57 31.83 -5.41
C ARG A 150 40.35 33.31 -5.74
N LEU A 151 39.92 34.12 -4.75
CA LEU A 151 39.80 35.57 -4.92
C LEU A 151 41.16 36.22 -5.21
N GLU A 152 42.19 35.92 -4.41
CA GLU A 152 43.56 36.42 -4.57
C GLU A 152 44.13 36.10 -5.98
N MET A 153 43.92 34.84 -6.44
CA MET A 153 44.36 34.45 -7.81
C MET A 153 43.69 35.22 -8.91
N ASN A 154 42.50 35.76 -8.69
CA ASN A 154 41.78 36.61 -9.66
C ASN A 154 41.93 38.11 -9.37
N GLY A 155 42.84 38.51 -8.47
CA GLY A 155 43.06 39.92 -8.11
C GLY A 155 41.87 40.56 -7.40
N MET A 156 41.04 39.75 -6.73
CA MET A 156 39.85 40.19 -6.05
C MET A 156 40.03 40.12 -4.53
N SER A 157 39.30 40.97 -3.83
CA SER A 157 39.23 40.95 -2.37
C SER A 157 37.82 40.61 -1.89
N PRO A 158 37.64 40.04 -0.67
CA PRO A 158 36.34 39.87 -0.09
C PRO A 158 35.56 41.18 0.02
N SER A 159 34.25 41.13 -0.16
CA SER A 159 33.37 42.25 0.13
C SER A 159 33.28 42.53 1.63
N GLN A 160 32.77 43.68 2.01
CA GLN A 160 32.46 44.00 3.41
C GLN A 160 31.39 43.02 3.94
N ASP A 161 31.46 42.76 5.25
CA ASP A 161 30.48 41.92 5.91
C ASP A 161 29.07 42.50 5.79
N ALA A 162 28.09 41.64 5.72
CA ALA A 162 26.68 42.04 5.69
C ALA A 162 26.29 42.69 7.02
N ASP A 163 25.44 43.72 6.94
CA ASP A 163 24.82 44.25 8.16
C ASP A 163 23.94 43.20 8.86
N GLY A 164 23.62 43.40 10.14
CA GLY A 164 22.92 42.40 10.94
C GLY A 164 21.53 42.03 10.39
N TYR A 165 20.76 43.00 9.87
CA TYR A 165 19.44 42.69 9.27
C TYR A 165 19.56 41.81 8.04
N ARG A 166 20.55 42.07 7.20
CA ARG A 166 20.80 41.26 6.00
C ARG A 166 21.30 39.88 6.38
N TRP A 167 22.14 39.78 7.41
CA TRP A 167 22.66 38.49 7.87
C TRP A 167 21.54 37.62 8.45
N ILE A 168 20.73 38.12 9.39
CA ILE A 168 19.66 37.31 10.00
C ILE A 168 18.62 36.91 8.97
N ARG A 169 18.31 37.77 7.97
CA ARG A 169 17.43 37.42 6.86
C ARG A 169 17.99 36.27 6.03
N ARG A 170 19.28 36.29 5.71
CA ARG A 170 19.91 35.23 4.92
C ARG A 170 19.90 33.90 5.65
N VAL A 171 20.39 33.86 6.90
CA VAL A 171 20.48 32.63 7.66
C VAL A 171 19.11 32.02 7.95
N SER A 172 18.08 32.86 8.19
CA SER A 172 16.71 32.38 8.38
C SER A 172 16.16 31.74 7.09
N LEU A 173 16.33 32.40 5.96
CA LEU A 173 15.91 31.83 4.66
C LEU A 173 16.69 30.57 4.29
N ASP A 174 17.99 30.51 4.57
CA ASP A 174 18.82 29.36 4.26
C ASP A 174 18.46 28.14 5.14
N LEU A 175 18.19 28.36 6.43
CA LEU A 175 17.92 27.26 7.36
C LEU A 175 16.46 26.83 7.38
N THR A 176 15.51 27.76 7.29
CA THR A 176 14.08 27.47 7.48
C THR A 176 13.20 27.82 6.27
N GLY A 177 13.76 28.47 5.25
CA GLY A 177 12.99 28.96 4.11
C GLY A 177 12.06 30.15 4.44
N LEU A 178 12.08 30.63 5.68
CA LEU A 178 11.20 31.70 6.19
C LEU A 178 12.02 32.93 6.56
N PRO A 179 11.51 34.17 6.33
CA PRO A 179 12.16 35.36 6.85
C PRO A 179 12.03 35.42 8.36
N PRO A 180 12.97 36.12 9.07
CA PRO A 180 12.82 36.36 10.49
C PRO A 180 11.64 37.32 10.73
N THR A 181 11.02 37.21 11.92
CA THR A 181 10.06 38.22 12.35
C THR A 181 10.78 39.54 12.76
N PRO A 182 10.08 40.68 12.80
CA PRO A 182 10.67 41.91 13.30
C PRO A 182 11.26 41.76 14.71
N GLU A 183 10.54 41.06 15.61
CA GLU A 183 10.96 40.82 16.99
C GLU A 183 12.23 39.98 17.07
N GLU A 184 12.37 38.98 16.21
CA GLU A 184 13.59 38.15 16.11
C GLU A 184 14.78 38.98 15.63
N ALA A 185 14.56 39.84 14.64
CA ALA A 185 15.60 40.72 14.12
C ALA A 185 16.06 41.74 15.17
N ASP A 186 15.12 42.37 15.91
CA ASP A 186 15.42 43.32 16.97
C ASP A 186 16.13 42.63 18.15
N ALA A 187 15.72 41.44 18.55
CA ALA A 187 16.36 40.65 19.59
C ALA A 187 17.82 40.28 19.21
N PHE A 188 18.04 39.89 17.94
CA PHE A 188 19.40 39.62 17.43
C PHE A 188 20.30 40.85 17.48
N LEU A 189 19.82 42.00 17.01
CA LEU A 189 20.60 43.24 17.00
C LEU A 189 20.83 43.81 18.41
N GLY A 190 19.91 43.55 19.33
CA GLY A 190 20.02 43.94 20.74
C GLY A 190 20.93 43.04 21.58
N ASP A 191 21.20 41.84 21.14
CA ASP A 191 22.07 40.87 21.87
C ASP A 191 23.55 41.27 21.71
N LYS A 192 24.16 41.65 22.83
CA LYS A 192 25.60 41.97 22.90
C LYS A 192 26.45 40.84 23.48
N SER A 193 25.91 39.65 23.61
CA SER A 193 26.70 38.49 24.03
C SER A 193 27.64 38.07 22.89
N GLY A 194 28.84 37.62 23.23
CA GLY A 194 29.81 37.17 22.22
C GLY A 194 29.38 35.91 21.41
N LYS A 195 28.12 35.41 21.59
CA LYS A 195 27.56 34.22 20.93
C LYS A 195 26.25 34.50 20.20
N THR A 196 26.03 35.76 19.81
CA THR A 196 24.78 36.21 19.20
C THR A 196 24.43 35.46 17.92
N TYR A 197 25.41 35.21 17.06
CA TYR A 197 25.26 34.46 15.80
C TYR A 197 24.90 32.99 16.02
N GLU A 198 25.64 32.34 16.91
CA GLU A 198 25.39 30.91 17.25
C GLU A 198 24.01 30.69 17.83
N LYS A 199 23.55 31.60 18.73
CA LYS A 199 22.19 31.52 19.30
C LYS A 199 21.09 31.57 18.24
N VAL A 200 21.26 32.38 17.21
CA VAL A 200 20.30 32.44 16.10
C VAL A 200 20.33 31.16 15.30
N VAL A 201 21.52 30.67 14.97
CA VAL A 201 21.68 29.40 14.22
C VAL A 201 21.09 28.23 15.00
N ASP A 202 21.43 28.10 16.30
CA ASP A 202 20.91 27.00 17.15
C ASP A 202 19.38 27.06 17.25
N ARG A 203 18.79 28.26 17.40
CA ARG A 203 17.34 28.42 17.39
C ARG A 203 16.68 28.00 16.08
N LEU A 204 17.26 28.39 14.96
CA LEU A 204 16.75 28.04 13.64
C LEU A 204 16.88 26.54 13.35
N LEU A 205 17.98 25.92 13.73
CA LEU A 205 18.19 24.47 13.61
C LEU A 205 17.22 23.67 14.50
N ALA A 206 16.85 24.21 15.66
CA ALA A 206 15.85 23.59 16.55
C ALA A 206 14.39 23.83 16.12
N SER A 207 14.16 24.63 15.08
CA SER A 207 12.82 24.91 14.56
C SER A 207 12.31 23.76 13.70
N SER A 208 11.03 23.37 13.84
CA SER A 208 10.38 22.41 12.95
C SER A 208 10.44 22.80 11.47
N ALA A 209 10.48 24.11 11.19
CA ALA A 209 10.59 24.64 9.85
C ALA A 209 11.92 24.27 9.15
N TYR A 210 12.98 23.93 9.92
CA TYR A 210 14.22 23.41 9.36
C TYR A 210 14.00 22.11 8.60
N GLY A 211 13.36 21.14 9.26
CA GLY A 211 13.05 19.86 8.59
C GLY A 211 12.07 20.02 7.44
N GLU A 212 11.05 20.86 7.57
CA GLU A 212 10.11 21.14 6.48
C GLU A 212 10.81 21.75 5.26
N HIS A 213 11.75 22.67 5.48
CA HIS A 213 12.50 23.32 4.42
C HIS A 213 13.43 22.35 3.68
N TRP A 214 14.21 21.55 4.42
CA TRP A 214 15.22 20.68 3.83
C TRP A 214 14.64 19.37 3.32
N ALA A 215 13.58 18.86 3.94
CA ALA A 215 12.88 17.66 3.48
C ALA A 215 12.36 17.79 2.05
N ARG A 216 11.92 18.98 1.61
CA ARG A 216 11.46 19.17 0.23
C ARG A 216 12.53 18.83 -0.81
N MET A 217 13.81 19.15 -0.52
CA MET A 217 14.92 18.81 -1.42
C MET A 217 15.11 17.30 -1.54
N TRP A 218 14.99 16.59 -0.42
CA TRP A 218 15.03 15.14 -0.43
C TRP A 218 13.81 14.52 -1.10
N LEU A 219 12.63 15.10 -0.88
CA LEU A 219 11.37 14.63 -1.48
C LEU A 219 11.37 14.77 -3.00
N ASP A 220 12.01 15.81 -3.56
CA ASP A 220 12.24 15.93 -4.99
C ASP A 220 13.12 14.77 -5.51
N LEU A 221 14.22 14.46 -4.82
CA LEU A 221 15.07 13.32 -5.16
C LEU A 221 14.31 11.99 -5.02
N ALA A 222 13.46 11.85 -4.00
CA ALA A 222 12.60 10.68 -3.80
C ALA A 222 11.45 10.60 -4.80
N ARG A 223 11.22 11.60 -5.65
CA ARG A 223 10.10 11.72 -6.59
C ARG A 223 8.74 11.64 -5.88
N PHE A 224 8.67 12.21 -4.67
CA PHE A 224 7.46 12.19 -3.86
C PHE A 224 6.27 12.80 -4.61
N ALA A 225 5.15 12.07 -4.62
CA ALA A 225 3.89 12.55 -5.14
C ALA A 225 2.71 11.88 -4.42
N ASP A 226 1.65 12.63 -4.19
CA ASP A 226 0.39 12.13 -3.59
C ASP A 226 -0.50 11.41 -4.62
N THR A 227 0.03 11.15 -5.83
CA THR A 227 -0.65 10.47 -6.93
C THR A 227 0.24 9.38 -7.53
N LYS A 228 -0.37 8.48 -8.32
CA LYS A 228 0.30 7.27 -8.82
C LYS A 228 1.06 7.45 -10.12
N GLY A 229 0.79 8.53 -10.84
CA GLY A 229 1.27 8.72 -12.21
C GLY A 229 0.47 7.92 -13.24
N TYR A 230 1.02 7.78 -14.44
CA TYR A 230 0.38 7.23 -15.63
C TYR A 230 -0.98 7.89 -15.93
N GLU A 231 -1.83 7.26 -16.73
CA GLU A 231 -3.03 7.89 -17.32
C GLU A 231 -4.10 8.23 -16.28
N LYS A 232 -4.30 7.38 -15.27
CA LYS A 232 -5.35 7.57 -14.26
C LYS A 232 -4.96 8.42 -13.08
N ASP A 233 -3.69 8.54 -12.84
CA ASP A 233 -3.06 9.37 -11.79
C ASP A 233 -3.89 9.51 -10.49
N ARG A 234 -4.37 8.39 -9.96
CA ARG A 234 -5.20 8.36 -8.77
C ARG A 234 -4.40 8.71 -7.52
N HIS A 235 -5.09 9.26 -6.53
CA HIS A 235 -4.52 9.54 -5.21
C HIS A 235 -3.83 8.31 -4.59
N ARG A 236 -2.67 8.58 -3.95
CA ARG A 236 -1.86 7.62 -3.22
C ARG A 236 -1.52 8.17 -1.84
N ASP A 237 -1.67 7.35 -0.82
CA ASP A 237 -1.53 7.75 0.58
C ASP A 237 -0.08 7.55 1.06
N VAL A 238 0.82 8.51 0.71
CA VAL A 238 2.26 8.46 1.04
C VAL A 238 2.75 9.60 1.94
N TRP A 239 1.85 10.49 2.39
CA TRP A 239 2.21 11.66 3.20
C TRP A 239 2.94 11.32 4.50
N ARG A 240 2.74 10.11 5.05
CA ARG A 240 3.48 9.64 6.23
C ARG A 240 4.99 9.52 5.97
N TYR A 241 5.39 9.13 4.77
CA TYR A 241 6.80 9.13 4.37
C TYR A 241 7.37 10.55 4.33
N ARG A 242 6.62 11.53 3.82
CA ARG A 242 7.04 12.94 3.86
C ARG A 242 7.31 13.38 5.31
N ASP A 243 6.39 13.08 6.22
CA ASP A 243 6.53 13.43 7.63
C ASP A 243 7.74 12.72 8.26
N TRP A 244 7.99 11.46 7.91
CA TRP A 244 9.19 10.74 8.35
C TRP A 244 10.48 11.44 7.89
N VAL A 245 10.53 11.92 6.65
CA VAL A 245 11.69 12.69 6.14
C VAL A 245 11.88 13.99 6.93
N ILE A 246 10.78 14.75 7.15
CA ILE A 246 10.81 15.98 7.96
C ILE A 246 11.36 15.71 9.37
N ASP A 247 10.85 14.68 10.02
CA ASP A 247 11.28 14.26 11.35
C ASP A 247 12.75 13.81 11.38
N ALA A 248 13.21 13.12 10.35
CA ALA A 248 14.60 12.70 10.22
C ALA A 248 15.54 13.91 10.16
N PHE A 249 15.22 14.95 9.39
CA PHE A 249 15.98 16.20 9.36
C PHE A 249 15.91 16.95 10.70
N ASN A 250 14.73 17.05 11.32
CA ASN A 250 14.58 17.76 12.60
C ASN A 250 15.31 17.13 13.77
N ARG A 251 15.52 15.80 13.75
CA ARG A 251 16.30 15.09 14.77
C ARG A 251 17.77 14.88 14.38
N ASP A 252 18.20 15.51 13.29
CA ASP A 252 19.59 15.40 12.77
C ASP A 252 20.03 13.94 12.62
N MET A 253 19.18 13.11 11.97
CA MET A 253 19.47 11.68 11.77
C MET A 253 20.76 11.52 10.99
N PRO A 254 21.74 10.70 11.47
CA PRO A 254 22.97 10.41 10.72
C PRO A 254 22.67 9.91 9.31
N PHE A 255 23.42 10.40 8.32
CA PHE A 255 23.16 10.12 6.91
C PHE A 255 23.25 8.63 6.55
N ASP A 256 24.13 7.89 7.19
CA ASP A 256 24.25 6.43 7.04
C ASP A 256 23.00 5.71 7.55
N GLN A 257 22.46 6.08 8.73
CA GLN A 257 21.20 5.56 9.23
C GLN A 257 20.03 5.94 8.32
N PHE A 258 19.94 7.20 7.91
CA PHE A 258 18.93 7.70 6.98
C PHE A 258 18.94 6.92 5.66
N THR A 259 20.13 6.57 5.17
CA THR A 259 20.32 5.76 3.96
C THR A 259 19.86 4.32 4.17
N ILE A 260 20.35 3.67 5.23
CA ILE A 260 20.04 2.26 5.52
C ILE A 260 18.53 2.06 5.70
N GLU A 261 17.87 2.93 6.45
CA GLU A 261 16.43 2.80 6.72
C GLU A 261 15.58 2.93 5.44
N GLN A 262 15.99 3.78 4.49
CA GLN A 262 15.27 3.93 3.22
C GLN A 262 15.56 2.80 2.22
N LEU A 263 16.79 2.30 2.17
CA LEU A 263 17.19 1.26 1.21
C LEU A 263 16.89 -0.16 1.68
N ALA A 264 16.94 -0.40 3.00
CA ALA A 264 16.90 -1.74 3.59
C ALA A 264 16.22 -1.75 4.97
N GLY A 265 15.31 -0.82 5.24
CA GLY A 265 14.62 -0.72 6.53
C GLY A 265 13.86 -1.98 6.92
N ASP A 266 13.29 -2.69 5.93
CA ASP A 266 12.58 -3.95 6.11
C ASP A 266 13.51 -5.16 6.41
N LEU A 267 14.81 -5.04 6.14
CA LEU A 267 15.81 -6.09 6.38
C LEU A 267 16.52 -5.95 7.73
N LEU A 268 16.22 -4.89 8.49
CA LEU A 268 16.75 -4.71 9.82
C LEU A 268 16.19 -5.77 10.78
N SER A 269 16.95 -6.10 11.83
CA SER A 269 16.48 -7.03 12.84
C SER A 269 15.29 -6.41 13.60
N GLU A 270 14.10 -7.03 13.54
CA GLU A 270 12.86 -6.54 14.16
C GLU A 270 12.56 -5.07 13.81
N PRO A 271 12.35 -4.74 12.51
CA PRO A 271 12.23 -3.37 12.08
C PRO A 271 11.05 -2.67 12.75
N SER A 272 11.28 -1.46 13.23
CA SER A 272 10.23 -0.60 13.78
C SER A 272 9.26 -0.13 12.67
N ALA A 273 8.11 0.40 13.07
CA ALA A 273 7.16 0.98 12.13
C ALA A 273 7.79 2.13 11.30
N ASP A 274 8.62 2.96 11.93
CA ASP A 274 9.30 4.08 11.27
C ASP A 274 10.36 3.59 10.26
N GLN A 275 11.10 2.52 10.59
CA GLN A 275 12.05 1.90 9.67
C GLN A 275 11.35 1.26 8.46
N MET A 276 10.20 0.63 8.69
CA MET A 276 9.35 0.17 7.59
C MET A 276 8.81 1.32 6.73
N LEU A 277 8.41 2.43 7.38
CA LEU A 277 7.90 3.62 6.69
C LEU A 277 8.97 4.27 5.79
N ALA A 278 10.23 4.30 6.25
CA ALA A 278 11.34 4.82 5.47
C ALA A 278 11.48 4.16 4.08
N THR A 279 11.18 2.86 3.98
CA THR A 279 11.24 2.10 2.71
C THR A 279 10.24 2.59 1.65
N ALA A 280 9.28 3.45 2.03
CA ALA A 280 8.37 4.09 1.10
C ALA A 280 9.09 4.99 0.08
N PHE A 281 10.36 5.36 0.30
CA PHE A 281 11.22 5.94 -0.74
C PHE A 281 11.11 5.17 -2.06
N HIS A 282 11.21 3.85 -2.02
CA HIS A 282 11.13 2.98 -3.18
C HIS A 282 9.72 2.72 -3.71
N ARG A 283 8.70 3.22 -3.00
CA ARG A 283 7.30 3.11 -3.41
C ARG A 283 6.74 4.40 -4.02
N ASN A 284 7.63 5.40 -4.25
CA ASN A 284 7.31 6.60 -5.04
C ASN A 284 7.41 6.36 -6.56
N THR A 285 7.68 5.13 -7.00
CA THR A 285 7.56 4.73 -8.41
C THR A 285 6.13 4.93 -8.91
N MET A 286 5.95 5.16 -10.20
CA MET A 286 4.62 5.17 -10.80
C MET A 286 3.98 3.78 -10.75
N GLU A 287 2.65 3.73 -10.61
CA GLU A 287 1.85 2.52 -10.58
C GLU A 287 0.76 2.58 -11.66
N ASN A 288 0.59 1.50 -12.41
CA ASN A 288 -0.44 1.41 -13.44
C ASN A 288 -1.77 0.88 -12.87
N ASP A 289 -2.87 1.52 -13.24
CA ASP A 289 -4.24 1.14 -12.85
C ASP A 289 -5.11 0.80 -14.09
N GLU A 290 -4.52 0.68 -15.27
CA GLU A 290 -5.24 0.32 -16.49
C GLU A 290 -5.54 -1.17 -16.59
N GLY A 291 -6.70 -1.51 -17.14
CA GLY A 291 -7.05 -2.90 -17.43
C GLY A 291 -6.52 -3.34 -18.79
N GLY A 292 -6.06 -4.60 -18.88
CA GLY A 292 -5.55 -5.17 -20.12
C GLY A 292 -4.07 -4.97 -20.38
N THR A 293 -3.34 -4.46 -19.39
CA THR A 293 -1.88 -4.34 -19.38
C THR A 293 -1.22 -5.56 -18.74
N ASP A 294 0.07 -5.73 -18.95
CA ASP A 294 0.87 -6.78 -18.32
C ASP A 294 1.42 -6.28 -16.97
N ASP A 295 0.91 -6.82 -15.85
CA ASP A 295 1.37 -6.48 -14.49
C ASP A 295 2.89 -6.66 -14.35
N GLU A 296 3.50 -7.64 -15.03
CA GLU A 296 4.95 -7.90 -14.96
C GLU A 296 5.76 -6.82 -15.68
N GLU A 297 5.27 -6.27 -16.77
CA GLU A 297 5.93 -5.15 -17.46
C GLU A 297 6.09 -3.94 -16.52
N PHE A 298 5.00 -3.54 -15.86
CA PHE A 298 5.02 -2.40 -14.95
C PHE A 298 5.79 -2.67 -13.66
N ARG A 299 5.75 -3.91 -13.14
CA ARG A 299 6.60 -4.32 -12.03
C ARG A 299 8.08 -4.19 -12.39
N VAL A 300 8.50 -4.69 -13.55
CA VAL A 300 9.88 -4.59 -14.04
C VAL A 300 10.27 -3.13 -14.25
N ALA A 301 9.37 -2.31 -14.80
CA ALA A 301 9.60 -0.87 -14.96
C ALA A 301 9.84 -0.19 -13.59
N ALA A 302 9.04 -0.52 -12.57
CA ALA A 302 9.23 0.01 -11.21
C ALA A 302 10.56 -0.42 -10.60
N VAL A 303 11.01 -1.67 -10.80
CA VAL A 303 12.33 -2.14 -10.32
C VAL A 303 13.46 -1.39 -11.02
N LYS A 304 13.37 -1.19 -12.33
CA LYS A 304 14.35 -0.40 -13.10
C LYS A 304 14.40 1.05 -12.63
N ASP A 305 13.27 1.66 -12.37
CA ASP A 305 13.18 3.01 -11.82
C ASP A 305 13.83 3.12 -10.43
N ARG A 306 13.71 2.10 -9.56
CA ARG A 306 14.42 2.04 -8.27
C ARG A 306 15.93 1.99 -8.43
N VAL A 307 16.43 1.19 -9.37
CA VAL A 307 17.86 1.13 -9.70
C VAL A 307 18.35 2.51 -10.13
N ASP A 308 17.70 3.08 -11.15
CA ASP A 308 18.10 4.36 -11.73
C ASP A 308 18.09 5.47 -10.66
N THR A 309 17.03 5.53 -9.84
CA THR A 309 16.89 6.53 -8.78
C THR A 309 17.92 6.35 -7.67
N THR A 310 18.15 5.12 -7.21
CA THR A 310 19.13 4.88 -6.13
C THR A 310 20.52 5.32 -6.54
N VAL A 311 20.94 4.96 -7.74
CA VAL A 311 22.26 5.34 -8.25
C VAL A 311 22.35 6.86 -8.46
N GLN A 312 21.29 7.49 -8.97
CA GLN A 312 21.25 8.94 -9.16
C GLN A 312 21.30 9.70 -7.83
N VAL A 313 20.52 9.27 -6.83
CA VAL A 313 20.39 9.98 -5.54
C VAL A 313 21.63 9.82 -4.66
N TRP A 314 22.13 8.59 -4.50
CA TRP A 314 23.24 8.31 -3.58
C TRP A 314 24.61 8.36 -4.21
N MET A 315 24.73 8.08 -5.50
CA MET A 315 26.01 8.04 -6.19
C MET A 315 26.24 9.23 -7.16
N GLY A 316 25.21 9.99 -7.47
CA GLY A 316 25.29 11.09 -8.43
C GLY A 316 25.59 10.65 -9.86
N LEU A 317 25.31 9.38 -10.20
CA LEU A 317 25.56 8.78 -11.50
C LEU A 317 24.25 8.49 -12.25
N THR A 318 24.29 8.47 -13.57
CA THR A 318 23.18 8.03 -14.40
C THR A 318 23.44 6.62 -14.90
N MET A 319 22.64 5.66 -14.46
CA MET A 319 22.82 4.24 -14.79
C MET A 319 21.83 3.73 -15.86
N GLY A 320 20.80 4.50 -16.18
CA GLY A 320 19.69 4.09 -17.05
C GLY A 320 20.10 3.66 -18.48
N CYS A 321 21.24 4.14 -19.02
CA CYS A 321 21.76 3.66 -20.29
C CYS A 321 22.20 2.19 -20.22
N ALA A 322 22.71 1.76 -19.05
CA ALA A 322 23.25 0.42 -18.86
C ALA A 322 22.20 -0.69 -18.85
N LYS A 323 20.92 -0.36 -18.83
CA LYS A 323 19.83 -1.37 -18.97
C LYS A 323 19.74 -2.02 -20.35
N CYS A 324 20.31 -1.39 -21.38
CA CYS A 324 20.28 -1.90 -22.77
C CYS A 324 21.66 -2.31 -23.30
N HIS A 325 22.72 -1.62 -22.88
CA HIS A 325 24.11 -1.82 -23.26
C HIS A 325 25.02 -1.22 -22.18
N SER A 326 26.30 -1.60 -22.13
CA SER A 326 27.25 -0.98 -21.19
C SER A 326 27.29 0.54 -21.34
N HIS A 327 27.44 1.27 -20.24
CA HIS A 327 27.40 2.73 -20.22
C HIS A 327 28.47 3.33 -21.13
N LYS A 328 28.13 4.40 -21.85
CA LYS A 328 29.03 4.99 -22.86
C LYS A 328 30.24 5.68 -22.24
N TYR A 329 30.06 6.35 -21.11
CA TYR A 329 31.07 7.24 -20.53
C TYR A 329 31.65 6.73 -19.22
N ASP A 330 30.83 6.10 -18.40
CA ASP A 330 31.19 5.61 -17.07
C ASP A 330 31.52 4.11 -17.10
N PRO A 331 32.36 3.63 -16.19
CA PRO A 331 32.75 2.22 -16.13
C PRO A 331 31.64 1.35 -15.52
N ILE A 332 30.42 1.42 -16.07
CA ILE A 332 29.24 0.69 -15.64
C ILE A 332 28.82 -0.25 -16.77
N SER A 333 28.95 -1.55 -16.54
CA SER A 333 28.54 -2.56 -17.51
C SER A 333 27.02 -2.84 -17.45
N ILE A 334 26.51 -3.53 -18.47
CA ILE A 334 25.12 -4.05 -18.43
C ILE A 334 24.97 -5.10 -17.31
N GLU A 335 26.01 -5.86 -17.04
CA GLU A 335 26.08 -6.84 -15.95
C GLU A 335 25.99 -6.15 -14.59
N ASP A 336 26.67 -5.00 -14.37
CA ASP A 336 26.55 -4.21 -13.15
C ASP A 336 25.12 -3.71 -12.96
N TYR A 337 24.46 -3.25 -14.03
CA TYR A 337 23.07 -2.82 -13.97
C TYR A 337 22.13 -3.94 -13.49
N TYR A 338 22.23 -5.12 -14.08
CA TYR A 338 21.35 -6.24 -13.70
C TYR A 338 21.75 -6.91 -12.39
N SER A 339 22.99 -6.78 -11.96
CA SER A 339 23.41 -7.14 -10.58
C SER A 339 22.74 -6.23 -9.56
N PHE A 340 22.68 -4.93 -9.84
CA PHE A 340 21.98 -3.98 -8.98
C PHE A 340 20.45 -4.16 -9.04
N TYR A 341 19.90 -4.42 -10.23
CA TYR A 341 18.50 -4.75 -10.44
C TYR A 341 18.08 -5.97 -9.61
N ALA A 342 18.95 -6.98 -9.48
CA ALA A 342 18.68 -8.19 -8.72
C ALA A 342 18.34 -7.92 -7.25
N ILE A 343 18.89 -6.85 -6.65
CA ILE A 343 18.63 -6.44 -5.28
C ILE A 343 17.15 -6.06 -5.14
N PHE A 344 16.64 -5.15 -5.97
CA PHE A 344 15.26 -4.66 -5.91
C PHE A 344 14.22 -5.60 -6.55
N ASN A 345 14.65 -6.59 -7.32
CA ASN A 345 13.77 -7.57 -7.92
C ASN A 345 13.15 -8.54 -6.91
N GLN A 346 13.68 -8.60 -5.70
CA GLN A 346 13.24 -9.53 -4.64
C GLN A 346 12.16 -8.93 -3.73
N THR A 347 11.48 -7.87 -4.14
CA THR A 347 10.45 -7.23 -3.33
C THR A 347 9.05 -7.80 -3.58
N GLU A 348 8.16 -7.74 -2.57
CA GLU A 348 6.81 -8.33 -2.62
C GLU A 348 5.86 -7.66 -3.60
N ASP A 349 6.07 -6.40 -3.91
CA ASP A 349 5.19 -5.63 -4.78
C ASP A 349 5.16 -6.16 -6.22
N ALA A 350 4.03 -6.01 -6.86
CA ALA A 350 3.75 -6.48 -8.21
C ALA A 350 2.80 -5.50 -8.91
N ASP A 351 3.28 -4.33 -9.30
CA ASP A 351 2.49 -3.25 -9.90
C ASP A 351 1.13 -2.99 -9.20
N ARG A 352 1.14 -3.03 -7.89
CA ARG A 352 -0.04 -2.81 -7.03
C ARG A 352 0.37 -2.04 -5.78
N VAL A 353 -0.61 -1.40 -5.18
CA VAL A 353 -0.41 -0.63 -3.93
C VAL A 353 0.19 -1.48 -2.79
N THR A 354 -0.08 -2.78 -2.78
CA THR A 354 0.45 -3.70 -1.76
C THR A 354 1.93 -4.05 -1.99
N PRO A 355 2.72 -4.27 -0.92
CA PRO A 355 2.32 -4.23 0.50
C PRO A 355 2.11 -2.81 1.04
N VAL A 356 1.11 -2.66 1.91
CA VAL A 356 0.84 -1.42 2.65
C VAL A 356 0.82 -1.69 4.15
N MET A 357 1.25 -0.72 4.94
CA MET A 357 1.17 -0.79 6.41
C MET A 357 0.37 0.39 6.97
N PRO A 358 -0.40 0.20 8.05
CA PRO A 358 -1.06 1.29 8.74
C PRO A 358 -0.05 2.05 9.62
N PHE A 359 -0.04 3.37 9.49
CA PHE A 359 0.79 4.27 10.29
C PHE A 359 -0.09 5.28 11.02
N PRO A 360 -0.58 4.94 12.22
CA PRO A 360 -1.40 5.86 13.01
C PRO A 360 -0.57 7.05 13.48
N THR A 361 -1.22 8.21 13.61
CA THR A 361 -0.65 9.36 14.32
C THR A 361 -0.60 9.08 15.83
N ALA A 362 0.12 9.88 16.60
CA ALA A 362 0.16 9.77 18.06
C ALA A 362 -1.24 9.85 18.67
N ASP A 363 -2.07 10.80 18.21
CA ASP A 363 -3.45 10.95 18.67
C ASP A 363 -4.31 9.75 18.31
N GLN A 364 -4.17 9.21 17.10
CA GLN A 364 -4.88 8.00 16.69
C GLN A 364 -4.46 6.79 17.53
N SER A 365 -3.16 6.64 17.81
CA SER A 365 -2.63 5.55 18.65
C SER A 365 -3.17 5.63 20.07
N THR A 366 -3.17 6.82 20.67
CA THR A 366 -3.74 7.09 21.99
C THR A 366 -5.23 6.78 22.01
N GLY A 367 -6.00 7.32 21.06
CA GLY A 367 -7.44 7.09 20.98
C GLY A 367 -7.81 5.62 20.72
N MET A 368 -7.02 4.89 19.92
CA MET A 368 -7.23 3.44 19.74
C MET A 368 -7.01 2.67 21.04
N LYS A 369 -5.96 3.02 21.78
CA LYS A 369 -5.67 2.38 23.08
C LYS A 369 -6.77 2.64 24.11
N GLU A 370 -7.22 3.88 24.24
CA GLU A 370 -8.34 4.23 25.11
C GLU A 370 -9.60 3.43 24.81
N LEU A 371 -9.97 3.33 23.53
CA LEU A 371 -11.13 2.55 23.11
C LEU A 371 -10.92 1.03 23.32
N GLU A 372 -9.71 0.52 23.16
CA GLU A 372 -9.39 -0.90 23.46
C GLU A 372 -9.47 -1.20 24.95
N ASP A 373 -9.00 -0.31 25.80
CA ASP A 373 -9.10 -0.42 27.27
C ASP A 373 -10.56 -0.34 27.72
N GLU A 374 -11.36 0.56 27.15
CA GLU A 374 -12.80 0.64 27.41
C GLU A 374 -13.54 -0.63 26.97
N ILE A 375 -13.21 -1.18 25.79
CA ILE A 375 -13.73 -2.49 25.33
C ILE A 375 -13.40 -3.61 26.33
N ALA A 376 -12.18 -3.63 26.85
CA ALA A 376 -11.75 -4.62 27.84
C ALA A 376 -12.55 -4.48 29.14
N SER A 377 -12.71 -3.26 29.66
CA SER A 377 -13.51 -2.95 30.85
C SER A 377 -14.97 -3.37 30.68
N LEU A 378 -15.60 -2.98 29.56
CA LEU A 378 -17.00 -3.37 29.29
C LEU A 378 -17.19 -4.87 29.16
N LYS A 379 -16.24 -5.60 28.56
CA LYS A 379 -16.28 -7.07 28.49
C LYS A 379 -16.20 -7.71 29.86
N GLU A 380 -15.36 -7.22 30.77
CA GLU A 380 -15.23 -7.75 32.11
C GLU A 380 -16.51 -7.48 32.94
N ARG A 381 -17.07 -6.28 32.83
CA ARG A 381 -18.37 -5.94 33.48
C ARG A 381 -19.53 -6.81 32.96
N ILE A 382 -19.56 -7.14 31.66
CA ILE A 382 -20.53 -8.06 31.08
C ILE A 382 -20.30 -9.48 31.61
N LYS A 383 -19.07 -9.91 31.79
CA LYS A 383 -18.70 -11.25 32.27
C LYS A 383 -19.03 -11.42 33.75
N SER A 384 -18.70 -10.44 34.59
CA SER A 384 -18.97 -10.49 36.05
C SER A 384 -20.45 -10.49 36.40
N LYS A 385 -21.30 -10.01 35.48
CA LYS A 385 -22.74 -9.79 35.66
C LYS A 385 -23.05 -8.78 36.78
N PRO A 386 -24.08 -7.96 36.59
CA PRO A 386 -24.58 -7.09 37.65
C PRO A 386 -25.22 -7.90 38.80
N ASP A 387 -25.24 -7.29 39.98
CA ASP A 387 -25.94 -7.86 41.14
C ASP A 387 -27.43 -8.10 40.83
N GLY A 388 -27.97 -9.22 41.30
CA GLY A 388 -29.36 -9.60 41.05
C GLY A 388 -29.65 -10.21 39.68
N PHE A 389 -28.64 -10.30 38.76
CA PHE A 389 -28.83 -10.91 37.43
C PHE A 389 -29.28 -12.39 37.50
N PRO A 390 -28.72 -13.29 38.37
CA PRO A 390 -29.16 -14.68 38.45
C PRO A 390 -30.61 -14.81 38.87
N GLU A 391 -31.04 -14.03 39.85
CA GLU A 391 -32.43 -14.04 40.40
C GLU A 391 -33.42 -13.53 39.35
N ALA A 392 -33.05 -12.44 38.66
CA ALA A 392 -33.88 -11.89 37.59
C ALA A 392 -34.01 -12.86 36.41
N LEU A 393 -32.93 -13.56 36.04
CA LEU A 393 -32.95 -14.60 35.01
C LEU A 393 -33.88 -15.78 35.41
N ALA A 394 -33.77 -16.25 36.65
CA ALA A 394 -34.63 -17.33 37.17
C ALA A 394 -36.11 -16.92 37.15
N LYS A 395 -36.42 -15.70 37.60
CA LYS A 395 -37.78 -15.15 37.57
C LYS A 395 -38.31 -15.05 36.15
N TRP A 396 -37.48 -14.55 35.20
CA TRP A 396 -37.87 -14.42 33.80
C TRP A 396 -38.09 -15.81 33.15
N LYS A 397 -37.27 -16.80 33.42
CA LYS A 397 -37.48 -18.19 32.96
C LYS A 397 -38.84 -18.75 33.41
N LYS A 398 -39.24 -18.52 34.66
CA LYS A 398 -40.61 -18.90 35.16
C LYS A 398 -41.73 -18.14 34.42
N GLN A 399 -41.52 -16.90 34.03
CA GLN A 399 -42.50 -16.15 33.26
C GLN A 399 -42.68 -16.71 31.84
N LEU A 400 -41.61 -17.25 31.24
CA LEU A 400 -41.69 -17.86 29.90
C LEU A 400 -42.47 -19.17 29.87
N GLU A 401 -42.65 -19.85 31.02
CA GLU A 401 -43.59 -20.98 31.12
C GLU A 401 -45.03 -20.55 30.87
N LYS A 402 -45.38 -19.30 31.23
CA LYS A 402 -46.72 -18.73 31.03
C LYS A 402 -46.83 -17.96 29.71
N LYS A 403 -45.73 -17.35 29.23
CA LYS A 403 -45.67 -16.58 27.99
C LYS A 403 -44.43 -17.02 27.18
N PRO A 404 -44.56 -18.12 26.41
CA PRO A 404 -43.42 -18.70 25.70
C PRO A 404 -42.86 -17.75 24.61
N LEU A 405 -41.57 -17.95 24.25
CA LEU A 405 -40.91 -17.21 23.20
C LEU A 405 -41.64 -17.31 21.84
N TRP A 406 -42.27 -18.45 21.61
CA TRP A 406 -43.05 -18.76 20.44
C TRP A 406 -44.49 -18.99 20.81
N THR A 407 -45.37 -18.08 20.43
CA THR A 407 -46.80 -18.21 20.67
C THR A 407 -47.46 -18.91 19.48
N PRO A 408 -48.11 -20.07 19.68
CA PRO A 408 -48.88 -20.72 18.62
C PRO A 408 -49.95 -19.79 18.07
N LEU A 409 -50.06 -19.73 16.74
CA LEU A 409 -51.08 -18.93 16.04
C LEU A 409 -52.39 -19.73 15.96
N ARG A 410 -53.48 -19.07 16.24
CA ARG A 410 -54.84 -19.66 16.17
C ARG A 410 -55.33 -19.69 14.71
N LEU A 411 -55.69 -20.86 14.20
CA LEU A 411 -56.31 -21.02 12.92
C LEU A 411 -57.75 -20.47 12.96
N LEU A 412 -58.07 -19.53 12.08
CA LEU A 412 -59.36 -18.92 11.90
C LEU A 412 -60.07 -19.47 10.68
N LYS A 413 -59.35 -19.62 9.56
CA LYS A 413 -59.86 -20.12 8.28
C LYS A 413 -58.75 -20.87 7.55
N MET A 414 -59.12 -21.89 6.77
CA MET A 414 -58.24 -22.58 5.84
C MET A 414 -58.87 -22.69 4.47
N GLU A 415 -58.08 -22.52 3.46
CA GLU A 415 -58.39 -22.78 2.05
C GLU A 415 -57.36 -23.74 1.48
N SER A 416 -57.77 -24.74 0.73
CA SER A 416 -56.90 -25.73 0.07
C SER A 416 -57.36 -25.91 -1.38
N LYS A 417 -56.41 -25.93 -2.32
CA LYS A 417 -56.72 -26.21 -3.74
C LYS A 417 -57.32 -27.61 -3.96
N ARG A 418 -56.94 -28.57 -3.08
CA ARG A 418 -57.35 -29.97 -3.18
C ARG A 418 -58.37 -30.40 -2.10
N LYS A 419 -59.08 -29.42 -1.47
CA LYS A 419 -60.11 -29.65 -0.43
C LYS A 419 -59.60 -30.41 0.79
N VAL A 420 -58.32 -30.25 1.18
CA VAL A 420 -57.77 -30.74 2.45
C VAL A 420 -58.36 -29.93 3.60
N THR A 421 -58.65 -30.59 4.73
CA THR A 421 -59.07 -29.96 5.99
C THR A 421 -58.05 -30.19 7.08
N LEU A 422 -57.88 -29.21 7.97
CA LEU A 422 -57.00 -29.27 9.12
C LEU A 422 -57.80 -29.11 10.41
N SER A 423 -57.47 -29.91 11.41
CA SER A 423 -57.84 -29.68 12.79
C SER A 423 -56.70 -29.07 13.61
N GLN A 424 -57.05 -28.20 14.55
CA GLN A 424 -56.08 -27.58 15.44
C GLN A 424 -56.28 -28.04 16.88
N ALA A 425 -55.23 -28.64 17.46
CA ALA A 425 -55.22 -29.04 18.89
C ALA A 425 -54.98 -27.81 19.81
N LYS A 426 -55.28 -27.95 21.12
CA LYS A 426 -55.11 -26.89 22.14
C LYS A 426 -53.69 -26.31 22.19
N ASN A 427 -52.66 -27.10 21.86
CA ASN A 427 -51.26 -26.67 21.83
C ASN A 427 -50.88 -26.00 20.48
N GLY A 428 -51.85 -25.70 19.63
CA GLY A 428 -51.62 -25.05 18.34
C GLY A 428 -51.17 -25.97 17.19
N THR A 429 -51.03 -27.27 17.46
CA THR A 429 -50.65 -28.23 16.41
C THR A 429 -51.77 -28.40 15.39
N LEU A 430 -51.46 -28.29 14.15
CA LEU A 430 -52.33 -28.53 13.01
C LEU A 430 -52.12 -29.94 12.48
N SER A 431 -53.19 -30.65 12.19
CA SER A 431 -53.14 -32.04 11.68
C SER A 431 -54.09 -32.16 10.52
N VAL A 432 -53.71 -32.93 9.48
CA VAL A 432 -54.56 -33.24 8.34
C VAL A 432 -55.61 -34.26 8.76
N ASP A 433 -56.92 -33.94 8.56
CA ASP A 433 -58.03 -34.77 8.99
C ASP A 433 -58.39 -35.87 7.99
N LYS A 434 -58.13 -35.68 6.72
CA LYS A 434 -58.42 -36.62 5.63
C LYS A 434 -57.21 -36.90 4.77
N VAL A 435 -57.35 -37.77 3.76
CA VAL A 435 -56.27 -38.21 2.89
C VAL A 435 -55.47 -37.03 2.32
N ASN A 436 -54.14 -37.11 2.47
CA ASN A 436 -53.21 -36.15 1.97
C ASN A 436 -53.04 -36.35 0.45
N PRO A 437 -53.29 -35.35 -0.40
CA PRO A 437 -53.15 -35.46 -1.85
C PRO A 437 -51.66 -35.55 -2.24
N ASP A 438 -51.39 -35.78 -3.54
CA ASP A 438 -50.05 -35.81 -4.06
C ASP A 438 -49.32 -34.46 -3.90
N LYS A 439 -50.03 -33.37 -4.10
CA LYS A 439 -49.60 -31.98 -4.00
C LYS A 439 -50.75 -31.06 -3.65
N ASP A 440 -50.46 -29.94 -2.95
CA ASP A 440 -51.49 -28.93 -2.61
C ASP A 440 -50.87 -27.57 -2.28
N THR A 441 -51.70 -26.54 -2.33
CA THR A 441 -51.38 -25.22 -1.79
C THR A 441 -52.40 -24.89 -0.70
N TRP A 442 -51.92 -24.56 0.48
CA TRP A 442 -52.77 -24.23 1.63
C TRP A 442 -52.63 -22.74 1.95
N THR A 443 -53.75 -22.07 2.12
CA THR A 443 -53.82 -20.71 2.62
C THR A 443 -54.49 -20.70 3.97
N LEU A 444 -53.73 -20.34 5.01
CA LEU A 444 -54.16 -20.35 6.40
C LEU A 444 -54.36 -18.93 6.90
N THR A 445 -55.56 -18.57 7.30
CA THR A 445 -55.80 -17.30 8.01
C THR A 445 -55.65 -17.54 9.50
N LEU A 446 -54.71 -16.84 10.10
CA LEU A 446 -54.28 -17.02 11.51
C LEU A 446 -54.52 -15.73 12.29
N GLY A 447 -55.05 -15.84 13.50
CA GLY A 447 -55.23 -14.71 14.41
C GLY A 447 -53.89 -14.23 14.99
N VAL A 448 -53.66 -12.95 14.91
CA VAL A 448 -52.46 -12.31 15.53
C VAL A 448 -52.82 -11.91 16.96
N PRO A 449 -52.09 -12.33 17.97
CA PRO A 449 -52.32 -11.88 19.35
C PRO A 449 -52.17 -10.36 19.47
N GLU A 450 -53.01 -9.75 20.27
CA GLU A 450 -52.85 -8.34 20.63
C GLU A 450 -51.61 -8.09 21.47
N GLY A 451 -51.00 -6.92 21.34
CA GLY A 451 -49.85 -6.50 22.14
C GLY A 451 -48.59 -6.17 21.32
N LYS A 452 -47.45 -6.66 21.74
CA LYS A 452 -46.15 -6.35 21.11
C LYS A 452 -46.11 -6.82 19.66
N PRO A 453 -45.48 -6.07 18.74
CA PRO A 453 -45.40 -6.43 17.33
C PRO A 453 -44.71 -7.80 17.12
N LEU A 454 -45.30 -8.62 16.25
CA LEU A 454 -44.69 -9.87 15.79
C LEU A 454 -43.49 -9.57 14.89
N ARG A 455 -42.41 -10.26 15.10
CA ARG A 455 -41.12 -10.06 14.37
C ARG A 455 -40.71 -11.26 13.55
N ALA A 456 -41.22 -12.46 13.88
CA ALA A 456 -40.89 -13.68 13.17
C ALA A 456 -42.04 -14.69 13.19
N ILE A 457 -42.06 -15.53 12.18
CA ILE A 457 -42.89 -16.72 12.12
C ILE A 457 -42.01 -17.97 12.14
N ARG A 458 -42.50 -19.02 12.82
CA ARG A 458 -41.85 -20.32 12.92
C ARG A 458 -42.79 -21.41 12.43
N ILE A 459 -42.26 -22.35 11.66
CA ILE A 459 -42.93 -23.58 11.26
C ILE A 459 -42.24 -24.75 11.97
N ASP A 460 -42.96 -25.51 12.79
CA ASP A 460 -42.52 -26.79 13.30
C ASP A 460 -43.15 -27.91 12.45
N ALA A 461 -42.32 -28.66 11.73
CA ALA A 461 -42.73 -29.89 11.06
C ALA A 461 -42.68 -31.05 12.08
N LEU A 462 -43.80 -31.69 12.29
CA LEU A 462 -43.97 -32.70 13.36
C LEU A 462 -44.28 -34.06 12.71
N PRO A 463 -43.40 -35.08 12.81
CA PRO A 463 -43.68 -36.40 12.27
C PRO A 463 -44.83 -37.09 12.98
N LYS A 464 -45.58 -37.95 12.29
CA LYS A 464 -46.59 -38.83 12.91
C LYS A 464 -45.92 -40.05 13.53
N LYS A 465 -46.54 -40.61 14.57
CA LYS A 465 -46.20 -41.90 15.10
C LYS A 465 -47.20 -42.97 14.63
N LYS A 466 -46.69 -44.11 14.17
CA LYS A 466 -47.48 -45.29 13.86
C LYS A 466 -46.86 -46.47 14.59
N GLY A 467 -47.64 -47.14 15.43
CA GLY A 467 -47.11 -48.22 16.24
C GLY A 467 -45.99 -47.82 17.20
N GLY A 468 -46.04 -46.59 17.75
CA GLY A 468 -45.02 -46.06 18.66
C GLY A 468 -43.74 -45.54 18.01
N LYS A 469 -43.50 -45.82 16.71
CA LYS A 469 -42.33 -45.38 15.96
C LYS A 469 -42.65 -44.14 15.11
N TRP A 470 -41.70 -43.22 15.03
CA TRP A 470 -41.80 -42.05 14.13
C TRP A 470 -41.75 -42.50 12.66
N GLN A 471 -42.64 -41.95 11.83
CA GLN A 471 -42.64 -42.20 10.40
C GLN A 471 -41.59 -41.36 9.70
N ASP A 472 -40.83 -41.97 8.83
CA ASP A 472 -39.86 -41.27 7.99
C ASP A 472 -40.57 -40.75 6.73
N LYS A 473 -41.18 -39.56 6.85
CA LYS A 473 -41.88 -38.89 5.75
C LYS A 473 -41.35 -37.48 5.58
N ASN A 474 -40.66 -37.26 4.50
CA ASN A 474 -40.14 -35.97 4.15
C ASN A 474 -41.29 -34.98 3.78
N VAL A 475 -40.97 -33.69 3.78
CA VAL A 475 -41.85 -32.61 3.34
C VAL A 475 -41.09 -31.77 2.35
N ALA A 476 -41.77 -31.25 1.34
CA ALA A 476 -41.21 -30.31 0.36
C ALA A 476 -42.07 -29.03 0.35
N LEU A 477 -41.69 -28.07 1.20
CA LEU A 477 -42.25 -26.73 1.20
C LEU A 477 -41.58 -25.90 0.11
N ARG A 478 -42.23 -25.74 -1.03
CA ARG A 478 -41.70 -24.99 -2.16
C ARG A 478 -41.63 -23.50 -1.92
N GLU A 479 -42.74 -22.92 -1.44
CA GLU A 479 -42.78 -21.48 -1.18
C GLU A 479 -43.64 -21.18 0.06
N LEU A 480 -43.18 -20.22 0.85
CA LEU A 480 -43.90 -19.64 1.96
C LEU A 480 -44.14 -18.16 1.70
N THR A 481 -45.39 -17.76 1.59
CA THR A 481 -45.74 -16.35 1.54
C THR A 481 -46.62 -15.96 2.72
N VAL A 482 -46.52 -14.72 3.15
CA VAL A 482 -47.27 -14.18 4.27
C VAL A 482 -47.86 -12.82 3.87
N GLU A 483 -49.13 -12.66 4.11
CA GLU A 483 -49.82 -11.39 3.99
C GLU A 483 -50.37 -10.99 5.37
N TRP A 484 -50.34 -9.71 5.68
CA TRP A 484 -50.98 -9.16 6.86
C TRP A 484 -52.31 -8.52 6.45
N VAL A 485 -53.34 -8.86 7.21
CA VAL A 485 -54.71 -8.42 6.96
C VAL A 485 -55.19 -7.65 8.19
N GLU A 486 -55.38 -6.35 8.03
CA GLU A 486 -55.99 -5.49 9.03
C GLU A 486 -57.49 -5.39 8.73
N VAL A 487 -58.31 -5.38 9.78
CA VAL A 487 -59.79 -5.31 9.63
C VAL A 487 -60.18 -4.09 8.81
N GLY A 488 -60.90 -4.31 7.72
CA GLY A 488 -61.35 -3.25 6.82
C GLY A 488 -60.35 -2.72 5.79
N LYS A 489 -59.15 -3.33 5.71
CA LYS A 489 -58.09 -2.97 4.75
C LYS A 489 -57.74 -4.15 3.82
N PRO A 490 -57.25 -3.88 2.61
CA PRO A 490 -56.75 -4.93 1.74
C PRO A 490 -55.52 -5.64 2.35
N PRO A 491 -55.27 -6.92 2.03
CA PRO A 491 -54.10 -7.65 2.44
C PRO A 491 -52.81 -6.97 1.96
N VAL A 492 -51.80 -6.92 2.85
CA VAL A 492 -50.47 -6.37 2.55
C VAL A 492 -49.46 -7.51 2.60
N SER A 493 -48.71 -7.71 1.54
CA SER A 493 -47.62 -8.71 1.49
C SER A 493 -46.54 -8.37 2.49
N LEU A 494 -46.13 -9.35 3.32
CA LEU A 494 -45.04 -9.25 4.26
C LEU A 494 -43.79 -9.94 3.69
N SER A 495 -42.81 -9.15 3.34
CA SER A 495 -41.50 -9.70 2.94
C SER A 495 -40.84 -10.40 4.10
N LEU A 496 -40.36 -11.62 3.84
CA LEU A 496 -39.60 -12.46 4.77
C LEU A 496 -38.11 -12.32 4.50
N LYS A 497 -37.30 -12.47 5.56
CA LYS A 497 -35.83 -12.44 5.48
C LYS A 497 -35.20 -13.39 6.51
N ASN A 498 -33.86 -13.56 6.41
CA ASN A 498 -33.06 -14.35 7.35
C ASN A 498 -33.65 -15.75 7.63
N PRO A 499 -33.95 -16.56 6.61
CA PRO A 499 -34.49 -17.91 6.80
C PRO A 499 -33.47 -18.80 7.50
N ARG A 500 -33.89 -19.51 8.54
CA ARG A 500 -33.06 -20.40 9.36
C ARG A 500 -33.84 -21.68 9.63
N ALA A 501 -33.18 -22.83 9.53
CA ALA A 501 -33.73 -24.11 9.92
C ALA A 501 -32.74 -24.88 10.81
N ASP A 502 -33.23 -25.78 11.64
CA ASP A 502 -32.41 -26.70 12.42
C ASP A 502 -31.68 -27.70 11.51
N PHE A 503 -32.32 -28.05 10.40
CA PHE A 503 -31.74 -28.86 9.33
C PHE A 503 -32.39 -28.55 7.98
N SER A 504 -31.59 -28.66 6.91
CA SER A 504 -32.06 -28.62 5.53
C SER A 504 -31.39 -29.70 4.70
N GLN A 505 -32.13 -30.33 3.82
CA GLN A 505 -31.60 -31.28 2.82
C GLN A 505 -30.74 -30.52 1.82
N ARG A 506 -29.63 -31.13 1.38
CA ARG A 506 -28.78 -30.54 0.33
C ARG A 506 -29.57 -30.29 -0.94
N GLY A 507 -29.46 -29.07 -1.47
CA GLY A 507 -30.23 -28.62 -2.62
C GLY A 507 -31.64 -28.11 -2.28
N TRP A 508 -32.10 -28.30 -1.04
CA TRP A 508 -33.40 -27.88 -0.51
C TRP A 508 -33.23 -27.05 0.78
N GLU A 509 -32.37 -26.07 0.70
CA GLU A 509 -32.08 -25.18 1.81
C GLU A 509 -33.27 -24.27 2.13
N VAL A 510 -33.53 -24.00 3.38
CA VAL A 510 -34.71 -23.22 3.85
C VAL A 510 -34.84 -21.84 3.19
N ALA A 511 -33.75 -21.28 2.69
CA ALA A 511 -33.75 -20.01 1.96
C ALA A 511 -34.55 -20.10 0.65
N LYS A 512 -34.62 -21.29 0.05
CA LYS A 512 -35.37 -21.54 -1.18
C LYS A 512 -36.89 -21.60 -0.99
N ALA A 513 -37.35 -21.62 0.26
CA ALA A 513 -38.78 -21.54 0.56
C ALA A 513 -39.33 -20.11 0.58
N ILE A 514 -38.51 -19.09 0.29
CA ILE A 514 -38.92 -17.68 0.21
C ILE A 514 -38.22 -16.93 -0.94
N ASP A 515 -37.73 -17.65 -1.95
CA ASP A 515 -36.94 -17.05 -3.05
C ASP A 515 -37.76 -16.77 -4.31
N GLY A 516 -39.06 -17.11 -4.33
CA GLY A 516 -39.97 -16.91 -5.42
C GLY A 516 -39.73 -17.84 -6.63
N LYS A 517 -38.91 -18.90 -6.49
CA LYS A 517 -38.56 -19.78 -7.60
C LYS A 517 -39.22 -21.14 -7.49
N PRO A 518 -39.79 -21.69 -8.59
CA PRO A 518 -40.62 -22.89 -8.52
C PRO A 518 -39.89 -24.21 -8.36
N ASN A 519 -38.56 -24.23 -8.43
CA ASN A 519 -37.79 -25.48 -8.66
C ASN A 519 -37.21 -26.12 -7.39
N ALA A 520 -37.28 -25.47 -6.24
CA ALA A 520 -36.75 -25.98 -4.97
C ALA A 520 -37.58 -25.41 -3.80
N GLY A 521 -37.19 -25.71 -2.58
CA GLY A 521 -37.83 -25.21 -1.37
C GLY A 521 -37.13 -25.74 -0.14
N TRP A 522 -37.82 -25.91 0.99
CA TRP A 522 -37.29 -26.50 2.20
C TRP A 522 -37.74 -27.95 2.36
N ALA A 523 -36.77 -28.86 2.53
CA ALA A 523 -36.98 -30.27 2.85
C ALA A 523 -35.91 -30.75 3.84
N PHE A 524 -36.09 -31.94 4.46
CA PHE A 524 -35.22 -32.40 5.54
C PHE A 524 -34.87 -33.89 5.51
N SER A 525 -34.98 -34.58 4.34
CA SER A 525 -34.42 -35.93 4.18
C SER A 525 -32.86 -35.86 4.28
N PRO A 526 -32.20 -36.87 4.89
CA PRO A 526 -32.70 -38.15 5.41
C PRO A 526 -33.14 -38.11 6.87
N LYS A 527 -33.39 -36.95 7.47
CA LYS A 527 -33.76 -36.81 8.88
C LYS A 527 -35.26 -36.66 9.11
N ALA A 528 -36.10 -37.08 8.16
CA ALA A 528 -37.54 -36.86 8.19
C ALA A 528 -38.30 -37.59 9.31
N SER A 529 -37.67 -38.56 10.00
CA SER A 529 -38.24 -39.26 11.13
C SER A 529 -38.26 -38.50 12.46
N GLN A 530 -37.69 -37.28 12.48
CA GLN A 530 -37.64 -36.42 13.66
C GLN A 530 -38.31 -35.06 13.38
N PRO A 531 -38.74 -34.32 14.46
CA PRO A 531 -39.26 -32.97 14.25
C PRO A 531 -38.19 -32.04 13.69
N HIS A 532 -38.61 -31.09 12.85
CA HIS A 532 -37.78 -30.03 12.30
C HIS A 532 -38.45 -28.68 12.47
N ALA A 533 -37.65 -27.60 12.50
CA ALA A 533 -38.18 -26.25 12.60
C ALA A 533 -37.48 -25.26 11.64
N ALA A 534 -38.27 -24.38 11.07
CA ALA A 534 -37.79 -23.25 10.30
C ALA A 534 -38.33 -21.93 10.88
N VAL A 535 -37.52 -20.89 10.82
CA VAL A 535 -37.82 -19.55 11.31
C VAL A 535 -37.56 -18.54 10.18
N PHE A 536 -38.52 -17.62 10.02
CA PHE A 536 -38.46 -16.54 9.04
C PHE A 536 -38.77 -15.22 9.75
N ASP A 537 -37.96 -14.21 9.52
CA ASP A 537 -38.13 -12.88 10.12
C ASP A 537 -39.02 -12.02 9.21
N PHE A 538 -39.91 -11.25 9.79
CA PHE A 538 -40.63 -10.19 9.06
C PHE A 538 -39.67 -8.99 8.82
N VAL A 539 -39.65 -8.47 7.59
CA VAL A 539 -38.92 -7.24 7.29
C VAL A 539 -39.48 -6.08 8.09
N LYS A 540 -40.82 -5.99 8.17
CA LYS A 540 -41.56 -5.03 9.01
C LYS A 540 -42.37 -5.77 10.04
N PRO A 541 -42.18 -5.51 11.36
CA PRO A 541 -43.01 -6.10 12.42
C PRO A 541 -44.50 -5.68 12.27
N VAL A 542 -45.43 -6.56 12.66
CA VAL A 542 -46.87 -6.33 12.55
C VAL A 542 -47.57 -6.56 13.88
N SER A 543 -48.63 -5.82 14.17
CA SER A 543 -49.41 -5.93 15.41
C SER A 543 -50.92 -6.01 15.10
N GLY A 544 -51.64 -6.87 15.79
CA GLY A 544 -53.07 -7.05 15.63
C GLY A 544 -53.44 -7.59 14.24
N GLY A 545 -54.74 -7.70 13.94
CA GLY A 545 -55.23 -8.21 12.66
C GLY A 545 -55.03 -9.71 12.48
N GLN A 546 -54.80 -10.13 11.27
CA GLN A 546 -54.65 -11.54 10.87
C GLN A 546 -53.44 -11.73 9.97
N LEU A 547 -52.82 -12.90 10.05
CA LEU A 547 -51.84 -13.34 9.07
C LEU A 547 -52.47 -14.34 8.12
N LYS A 548 -52.32 -14.09 6.82
CA LYS A 548 -52.67 -15.04 5.78
C LYS A 548 -51.41 -15.70 5.29
N VAL A 549 -51.17 -16.96 5.67
CA VAL A 549 -49.97 -17.73 5.41
C VAL A 549 -50.27 -18.74 4.31
N THR A 550 -49.56 -18.64 3.19
CA THR A 550 -49.69 -19.60 2.09
C THR A 550 -48.48 -20.54 2.08
N LEU A 551 -48.75 -21.84 2.10
CA LEU A 551 -47.81 -22.93 2.03
C LEU A 551 -47.95 -23.63 0.67
N GLU A 552 -47.00 -23.41 -0.25
CA GLU A 552 -47.00 -24.10 -1.54
C GLU A 552 -46.22 -25.43 -1.40
N GLN A 553 -46.92 -26.54 -1.61
CA GLN A 553 -46.41 -27.88 -1.51
C GLN A 553 -46.66 -28.64 -2.83
N GLU A 554 -46.29 -28.04 -3.95
CA GLU A 554 -46.61 -28.46 -5.32
C GLU A 554 -45.54 -29.35 -5.96
N TYR A 555 -44.62 -29.95 -5.15
CA TYR A 555 -43.56 -30.85 -5.66
C TYR A 555 -44.14 -32.17 -6.15
N GLY A 556 -45.14 -32.72 -5.47
CA GLY A 556 -45.73 -34.04 -5.71
C GLY A 556 -45.18 -35.12 -4.78
N GLN A 557 -45.41 -36.37 -5.07
CA GLN A 557 -45.03 -37.55 -4.28
C GLN A 557 -45.60 -37.55 -2.86
N GLY A 558 -46.68 -36.82 -2.60
CA GLY A 558 -47.29 -36.72 -1.29
C GLY A 558 -46.40 -36.09 -0.20
N LEU A 559 -45.40 -35.30 -0.60
CA LEU A 559 -44.44 -34.66 0.34
C LEU A 559 -44.99 -33.38 0.96
N LEU A 560 -46.13 -33.52 1.65
CA LEU A 560 -46.85 -32.44 2.31
C LEU A 560 -46.76 -32.59 3.83
N PHE A 561 -46.92 -31.46 4.54
CA PHE A 561 -47.14 -31.51 5.98
C PHE A 561 -48.34 -32.37 6.36
N GLU A 562 -48.16 -33.31 7.25
CA GLU A 562 -49.27 -34.06 7.84
C GLU A 562 -49.59 -33.54 9.24
N LYS A 563 -48.60 -33.07 9.92
CA LYS A 563 -48.69 -32.51 11.27
C LYS A 563 -47.66 -31.41 11.43
N PHE A 564 -48.08 -30.22 11.77
CA PHE A 564 -47.16 -29.07 11.88
C PHE A 564 -47.75 -28.05 12.87
N ARG A 565 -46.98 -27.01 13.20
CA ARG A 565 -47.43 -25.89 14.00
C ARG A 565 -46.85 -24.62 13.48
N LEU A 566 -47.66 -23.57 13.42
CA LEU A 566 -47.26 -22.21 13.13
C LEU A 566 -47.25 -21.40 14.41
N SER A 567 -46.13 -20.75 14.70
CA SER A 567 -45.98 -19.92 15.90
C SER A 567 -45.33 -18.59 15.50
N ALA A 568 -45.58 -17.55 16.27
CA ALA A 568 -44.96 -16.25 16.06
C ALA A 568 -44.24 -15.78 17.32
N SER A 569 -43.27 -14.88 17.15
CA SER A 569 -42.50 -14.29 18.22
C SER A 569 -42.45 -12.77 18.12
N THR A 570 -42.49 -12.10 19.29
CA THR A 570 -42.31 -10.66 19.45
C THR A 570 -40.86 -10.28 19.77
N TYR A 571 -39.99 -11.26 20.00
CA TYR A 571 -38.59 -11.06 20.38
C TYR A 571 -37.71 -10.68 19.18
N PRO A 572 -36.58 -10.01 19.41
CA PRO A 572 -35.61 -9.70 18.34
C PRO A 572 -35.07 -10.97 17.67
N THR A 573 -35.19 -11.01 16.36
CA THR A 573 -35.06 -12.22 15.54
C THR A 573 -33.67 -12.84 15.55
N LYS A 574 -32.60 -12.03 15.65
CA LYS A 574 -31.21 -12.53 15.71
C LYS A 574 -30.90 -13.46 16.90
N TRP A 575 -31.79 -13.49 17.89
CA TRP A 575 -31.66 -14.33 19.08
C TRP A 575 -32.61 -15.54 19.07
N LEU A 576 -33.51 -15.61 18.11
CA LEU A 576 -34.43 -16.71 17.93
C LEU A 576 -33.77 -17.79 17.07
N THR A 577 -33.49 -18.94 17.67
CA THR A 577 -32.92 -20.10 16.97
C THR A 577 -34.03 -21.03 16.46
N PRO A 578 -33.83 -21.78 15.39
CA PRO A 578 -34.75 -22.79 14.90
C PRO A 578 -34.69 -24.09 15.74
N GLU A 579 -33.87 -24.15 16.79
CA GLU A 579 -33.73 -25.36 17.61
C GLU A 579 -35.04 -25.80 18.21
N LEU A 580 -35.25 -27.12 18.28
CA LEU A 580 -36.47 -27.73 18.82
C LEU A 580 -36.66 -27.43 20.29
N ASN A 581 -35.56 -27.26 21.06
CA ASN A 581 -35.63 -26.73 22.41
C ASN A 581 -35.46 -25.19 22.37
N PRO A 582 -36.57 -24.44 22.45
CA PRO A 582 -36.51 -22.97 22.37
C PRO A 582 -35.83 -22.35 23.61
N MET A 583 -35.52 -23.13 24.65
CA MET A 583 -34.83 -22.65 25.85
C MET A 583 -33.31 -22.67 25.70
N ARG A 584 -32.77 -23.27 24.63
CA ARG A 584 -31.33 -23.25 24.39
C ARG A 584 -30.87 -21.85 23.98
N GLY A 585 -29.87 -21.32 24.69
CA GLY A 585 -29.37 -19.95 24.44
C GLY A 585 -30.22 -18.82 25.02
N ILE A 586 -31.26 -19.15 25.79
CA ILE A 586 -32.18 -18.20 26.41
C ILE A 586 -31.48 -17.22 27.37
N ASP A 587 -30.43 -17.66 28.03
CA ASP A 587 -29.63 -16.84 28.94
C ASP A 587 -28.98 -15.67 28.20
N ARG A 588 -28.52 -15.90 26.97
CA ARG A 588 -28.00 -14.83 26.10
C ARG A 588 -29.09 -13.84 25.64
N LEU A 589 -30.29 -14.34 25.38
CA LEU A 589 -31.45 -13.50 25.07
C LEU A 589 -31.77 -12.58 26.25
N PHE A 590 -31.84 -13.12 27.45
CA PHE A 590 -32.07 -12.35 28.67
C PHE A 590 -31.00 -11.30 28.86
N GLU A 591 -29.73 -11.67 28.82
CA GLU A 591 -28.58 -10.81 28.99
C GLU A 591 -28.54 -9.63 28.00
N LYS A 592 -28.86 -9.90 26.74
CA LYS A 592 -28.68 -8.90 25.68
C LYS A 592 -29.92 -8.07 25.37
N VAL A 593 -31.10 -8.54 25.81
CA VAL A 593 -32.36 -7.92 25.42
C VAL A 593 -33.22 -7.55 26.60
N GLU A 594 -33.41 -8.47 27.54
CA GLU A 594 -34.42 -8.32 28.60
C GLU A 594 -33.85 -7.64 29.85
N TYR A 595 -32.63 -7.93 30.26
CA TYR A 595 -32.04 -7.31 31.43
C TYR A 595 -31.44 -5.94 31.13
N PRO A 596 -31.99 -4.84 31.70
CA PRO A 596 -31.66 -3.48 31.28
C PRO A 596 -30.17 -3.15 31.37
N GLU A 597 -29.53 -3.50 32.51
CA GLU A 597 -28.13 -3.14 32.76
C GLU A 597 -27.17 -3.84 31.80
N THR A 598 -27.33 -5.16 31.58
CA THR A 598 -26.45 -5.86 30.61
C THR A 598 -26.78 -5.48 29.17
N ARG A 599 -28.03 -5.16 28.85
CA ARG A 599 -28.41 -4.61 27.54
C ARG A 599 -27.69 -3.31 27.25
N GLU A 600 -27.66 -2.41 28.26
CA GLU A 600 -26.95 -1.13 28.15
C GLU A 600 -25.46 -1.36 27.95
N LEU A 601 -24.81 -2.23 28.73
CA LEU A 601 -23.40 -2.60 28.58
C LEU A 601 -23.11 -3.16 27.18
N HIS A 602 -23.98 -3.99 26.62
CA HIS A 602 -23.83 -4.49 25.26
C HIS A 602 -24.01 -3.41 24.21
N THR A 603 -24.86 -2.43 24.46
CA THR A 603 -25.05 -1.29 23.57
C THR A 603 -23.80 -0.41 23.55
N GLN A 604 -23.28 -0.05 24.73
CA GLN A 604 -22.02 0.68 24.88
C GLN A 604 -20.86 -0.04 24.20
N LEU A 605 -20.69 -1.35 24.47
CA LEU A 605 -19.66 -2.16 23.82
C LEU A 605 -19.73 -2.13 22.28
N ASN A 606 -20.92 -2.16 21.71
CA ASN A 606 -21.09 -2.06 20.27
C ASN A 606 -20.72 -0.66 19.74
N THR A 607 -21.11 0.39 20.45
CA THR A 607 -20.77 1.77 20.08
C THR A 607 -19.27 2.00 20.11
N VAL A 608 -18.60 1.57 21.20
CA VAL A 608 -17.14 1.71 21.34
C VAL A 608 -16.39 0.91 20.26
N LYS A 609 -16.84 -0.32 19.96
CA LYS A 609 -16.28 -1.12 18.85
C LYS A 609 -16.45 -0.47 17.49
N GLN A 610 -17.59 0.18 17.24
CA GLN A 610 -17.80 0.94 16.00
C GLN A 610 -16.87 2.16 15.93
N GLY A 611 -16.68 2.87 17.07
CA GLY A 611 -15.71 3.95 17.21
C GLY A 611 -14.28 3.50 16.87
N LEU A 612 -13.84 2.40 17.49
CA LEU A 612 -12.52 1.81 17.22
C LEU A 612 -12.36 1.40 15.75
N SER A 613 -13.37 0.76 15.17
CA SER A 613 -13.35 0.37 13.75
C SER A 613 -13.27 1.59 12.83
N LYS A 614 -14.02 2.65 13.13
CA LYS A 614 -13.96 3.91 12.38
C LYS A 614 -12.58 4.54 12.47
N LEU A 615 -12.00 4.57 13.67
CA LEU A 615 -10.66 5.13 13.89
C LEU A 615 -9.59 4.31 13.14
N LYS A 616 -9.62 2.97 13.24
CA LYS A 616 -8.70 2.08 12.50
C LYS A 616 -8.83 2.21 10.98
N ASN A 617 -10.04 2.40 10.47
CA ASN A 617 -10.28 2.62 9.03
C ASN A 617 -9.81 3.99 8.55
N GLY A 618 -9.70 4.98 9.45
CA GLY A 618 -9.17 6.31 9.17
C GLY A 618 -7.64 6.41 9.30
N VAL A 619 -6.95 5.33 9.65
CA VAL A 619 -5.48 5.31 9.68
C VAL A 619 -4.95 5.22 8.26
N SER A 620 -4.01 6.13 7.93
CA SER A 620 -3.29 6.10 6.65
C SER A 620 -2.54 4.78 6.45
N LYS A 621 -2.67 4.20 5.25
CA LYS A 621 -1.99 2.98 4.83
C LYS A 621 -0.98 3.33 3.76
N THR A 622 0.26 3.50 4.18
CA THR A 622 1.34 3.87 3.27
C THR A 622 1.96 2.62 2.63
N PRO A 623 2.20 2.64 1.31
CA PRO A 623 2.98 1.61 0.63
C PRO A 623 4.39 1.52 1.20
N VAL A 624 4.85 0.30 1.50
CA VAL A 624 6.22 0.03 1.98
C VAL A 624 6.91 -0.97 1.05
N MET A 625 8.22 -0.98 1.04
CA MET A 625 8.98 -2.07 0.43
C MET A 625 9.11 -3.22 1.44
N ARG A 626 9.07 -4.44 0.95
CA ARG A 626 9.28 -5.65 1.74
C ARG A 626 9.94 -6.72 0.88
N GLU A 627 10.99 -7.34 1.41
CA GLU A 627 11.66 -8.46 0.77
C GLU A 627 10.75 -9.69 0.66
N LEU A 628 10.86 -10.42 -0.45
CA LEU A 628 10.24 -11.74 -0.60
C LEU A 628 10.92 -12.77 0.32
N PRO A 629 10.17 -13.72 0.89
CA PRO A 629 10.78 -14.87 1.52
C PRO A 629 11.73 -15.61 0.57
N ALA A 630 12.85 -16.13 1.07
CA ALA A 630 13.91 -16.74 0.24
C ALA A 630 13.40 -17.82 -0.73
N ASN A 631 12.36 -18.58 -0.33
CA ASN A 631 11.74 -19.60 -1.18
C ASN A 631 10.86 -19.04 -2.31
N ARG A 632 10.70 -17.72 -2.40
CA ARG A 632 9.95 -17.00 -3.43
C ARG A 632 10.81 -16.03 -4.22
N HIS A 633 12.14 -16.03 -4.00
CA HIS A 633 13.04 -15.18 -4.75
C HIS A 633 12.94 -15.45 -6.25
N ARG A 634 12.93 -14.37 -7.03
CA ARG A 634 12.84 -14.42 -8.49
C ARG A 634 14.22 -14.68 -9.10
N ALA A 635 14.25 -15.40 -10.21
CA ALA A 635 15.46 -15.50 -11.03
C ALA A 635 15.79 -14.12 -11.63
N ASN A 636 17.08 -13.79 -11.65
CA ASN A 636 17.57 -12.54 -12.23
C ASN A 636 18.36 -12.87 -13.49
N ARG A 637 18.06 -12.15 -14.57
CA ARG A 637 18.70 -12.29 -15.86
C ARG A 637 18.90 -10.94 -16.52
N ILE A 638 19.84 -10.86 -17.44
CA ILE A 638 20.04 -9.68 -18.28
C ILE A 638 18.89 -9.59 -19.27
N HIS A 639 18.22 -8.43 -19.35
CA HIS A 639 17.20 -8.18 -20.36
C HIS A 639 17.87 -7.65 -21.63
N ASN A 640 17.88 -8.41 -22.71
CA ASN A 640 18.48 -8.02 -23.97
C ASN A 640 17.84 -6.72 -24.49
N ARG A 641 18.65 -5.69 -24.69
CA ARG A 641 18.19 -4.33 -25.06
C ARG A 641 17.10 -3.77 -24.12
N GLY A 642 17.14 -4.16 -22.86
CA GLY A 642 16.14 -3.73 -21.87
C GLY A 642 14.78 -4.41 -21.96
N ASN A 643 14.57 -5.37 -22.86
CA ASN A 643 13.31 -6.07 -23.04
C ASN A 643 13.16 -7.21 -22.02
N PHE A 644 12.17 -7.10 -21.11
CA PHE A 644 11.95 -8.08 -20.05
C PHE A 644 11.44 -9.44 -20.56
N LEU A 645 10.89 -9.49 -21.79
CA LEU A 645 10.47 -10.74 -22.46
C LEU A 645 11.63 -11.44 -23.17
N ASP A 646 12.74 -10.73 -23.44
CA ASP A 646 13.94 -11.28 -24.07
C ASP A 646 15.08 -11.29 -23.04
N GLN A 647 15.21 -12.43 -22.35
CA GLN A 647 16.16 -12.60 -21.25
C GLN A 647 17.38 -13.39 -21.71
N GLY A 648 18.56 -12.83 -21.48
CA GLY A 648 19.85 -13.48 -21.64
C GLY A 648 20.23 -14.36 -20.43
N ASP A 649 21.50 -14.75 -20.41
CA ASP A 649 22.09 -15.52 -19.31
C ASP A 649 22.34 -14.68 -18.07
#